data_c39eb66616a0b245a667bbfeabb44d45
#
_entry.id   c39eb66616a0b245a667bbfeabb44d45
#
_cell.length_a   1.000
_cell.length_b   1.000
_cell.length_c   1.000
_cell.angle_alpha   90.00
_cell.angle_beta   90.00
_cell.angle_gamma   90.00
#
_symmetry.space_group_name_H-M   'P 1'
#
loop_
_entity.id
_entity.type
_entity.pdbx_description
1 polymer ?
#
loop_
_entity_poly.entity_id
_entity_poly.type
_entity_poly.pdbx_seq_one_letter_code
_entity_poly.pdbx_strand_id
1 'polypeptide(L)'
;LLTVSSSAAAKQRLTSDSPAGTVKDALGRPVTNAVVILRAADGRTVARTTRGEHGQFKLPAPGPGTYDLVVQKSGFKAARAALVLPTSSKTPLDLVLESEQALTLPVSASRVHAQNGLTATGASKYTFTAQDVANLPQGEATPLNQVMLQMPGVALDQNQEIHIRGEHAGIQYQMNGILLPLDINNDPTFTQLLNSYFVKRVSLMDGVLPAEYGYRTSGVIEISTKNGCDDAHNEFTIYGGQRDTAQPSFELGGCHGDFSYYLTGVYLHSNLGLSSATPGPEPIHDGTDQGQGFAYLTYSVSPTTQLSLITGMTVANNQFPNVPGETPEFTLSGVNPADFPSADINSTMDQQDYYGVLALNGALGTNADYQVAYTMHYNREDFYPDPISDLIYQGIAPKVFDSDFSNAAQGNLTYRLGNDHTLRGGFYFGEYGVEADNTSQVFPIKGGTTLTVPISITADLNKINLIYGVYAQDTWQLSEKLSVNFGSRWDRVSGLVNDSQFSPTINFVYKPRRDTTIHAGFARNFQVPNFQGISPGITALKNTTGGVGPGIPLSTKLDAETDYTWDVGYTHQLNPQLVLSQDSYFRIDRHYIDEGQFGFVPVDAPFNYVRGYGAGLENSLTYNLPNLALRVSQFVAREEVRGVATGQYNFPPLAQLQYIDRHYIVLDHTPLVGASAGAAYRWKTYQFTFDGLFSSGLRGGFANRTQLPKVWQFNMSAAKTLDVPGLGHIENRIVLLNVFDRINLIRPSTGIGVFQSAYGPAITVYDALTIPLPPL
;
A
#
# COMPACT_ATOMS: atom_id res chain seq x y z
N LEU A 1 -12.13 -19.07 33.91
CA LEU A 1 -12.03 -17.91 32.98
C LEU A 1 -13.36 -17.16 33.00
N LEU A 2 -13.39 -15.99 33.58
CA LEU A 2 -14.53 -15.06 33.50
C LEU A 2 -14.12 -13.95 32.54
N THR A 3 -14.66 -13.95 31.33
CA THR A 3 -14.69 -12.79 30.47
C THR A 3 -15.82 -11.88 30.94
N VAL A 4 -15.49 -10.72 31.45
CA VAL A 4 -16.49 -9.73 31.85
C VAL A 4 -16.79 -8.85 30.66
N SER A 5 -17.88 -9.15 29.94
CA SER A 5 -18.46 -8.23 28.98
C SER A 5 -19.19 -7.10 29.70
N SER A 6 -19.19 -5.91 29.14
CA SER A 6 -19.71 -4.66 29.73
C SER A 6 -21.23 -4.64 29.99
N SER A 7 -21.95 -5.75 29.88
CA SER A 7 -23.42 -5.76 29.99
C SER A 7 -24.06 -6.92 30.76
N ALA A 8 -23.28 -7.80 31.42
CA ALA A 8 -23.90 -8.87 32.23
C ALA A 8 -23.19 -9.04 33.55
N ALA A 9 -23.89 -8.76 34.63
CA ALA A 9 -23.43 -9.06 36.01
C ALA A 9 -23.43 -10.58 36.24
N ALA A 10 -22.27 -11.24 36.07
CA ALA A 10 -22.10 -12.63 36.46
C ALA A 10 -21.93 -12.73 37.98
N LYS A 11 -22.81 -13.41 38.65
CA LYS A 11 -22.68 -13.74 40.09
C LYS A 11 -21.76 -14.94 40.25
N GLN A 12 -20.57 -14.73 40.76
CA GLN A 12 -19.64 -15.80 41.12
C GLN A 12 -19.51 -15.96 42.63
N ARG A 13 -19.55 -17.20 43.11
CA ARG A 13 -19.38 -17.54 44.53
C ARG A 13 -17.98 -18.12 44.77
N LEU A 14 -17.19 -17.51 45.67
CA LEU A 14 -15.88 -17.97 46.13
C LEU A 14 -15.98 -18.53 47.56
N THR A 15 -15.16 -19.53 47.94
CA THR A 15 -15.17 -20.17 49.28
C THR A 15 -14.20 -19.55 50.28
N SER A 16 -13.43 -18.52 49.91
CA SER A 16 -12.53 -17.81 50.83
C SER A 16 -13.05 -16.42 51.17
N ASP A 17 -12.87 -16.00 52.41
CA ASP A 17 -13.27 -14.68 52.90
C ASP A 17 -12.48 -13.51 52.28
N SER A 18 -11.36 -13.77 51.64
CA SER A 18 -10.47 -12.79 51.01
C SER A 18 -10.47 -12.95 49.49
N PRO A 19 -11.07 -12.01 48.70
CA PRO A 19 -11.04 -12.05 47.25
C PRO A 19 -9.60 -11.93 46.72
N ALA A 20 -9.21 -12.88 45.89
CA ALA A 20 -7.91 -12.89 45.24
C ALA A 20 -8.03 -13.37 43.77
N GLY A 21 -7.13 -12.90 42.91
CA GLY A 21 -7.16 -13.24 41.50
C GLY A 21 -6.05 -12.60 40.67
N THR A 22 -6.21 -12.65 39.35
CA THR A 22 -5.30 -12.03 38.40
C THR A 22 -6.03 -11.04 37.50
N VAL A 23 -5.37 -9.95 37.15
CA VAL A 23 -5.81 -9.00 36.14
C VAL A 23 -4.98 -9.22 34.92
N LYS A 24 -5.64 -9.50 33.77
CA LYS A 24 -5.03 -9.77 32.47
C LYS A 24 -5.63 -8.85 31.42
N ASP A 25 -4.90 -8.60 30.34
CA ASP A 25 -5.48 -7.97 29.15
C ASP A 25 -6.25 -8.99 28.28
N ALA A 26 -6.86 -8.52 27.20
CA ALA A 26 -7.60 -9.37 26.27
C ALA A 26 -6.74 -10.46 25.59
N LEU A 27 -5.41 -10.31 25.60
CA LEU A 27 -4.44 -11.29 25.06
C LEU A 27 -3.92 -12.25 26.14
N GLY A 28 -4.46 -12.15 27.39
CA GLY A 28 -4.06 -13.00 28.52
C GLY A 28 -2.77 -12.57 29.22
N ARG A 29 -2.17 -11.42 28.86
CA ARG A 29 -0.95 -10.90 29.50
C ARG A 29 -1.30 -10.26 30.86
N PRO A 30 -0.47 -10.39 31.89
CA PRO A 30 -0.74 -9.81 33.20
C PRO A 30 -0.68 -8.26 33.13
N VAL A 31 -1.72 -7.60 33.65
CA VAL A 31 -1.77 -6.14 33.80
C VAL A 31 -1.28 -5.75 35.18
N THR A 32 -0.06 -5.21 35.26
CA THR A 32 0.57 -4.78 36.51
C THR A 32 0.03 -3.43 36.97
N ASN A 33 0.05 -3.18 38.31
CA ASN A 33 -0.37 -1.91 38.92
C ASN A 33 -1.83 -1.49 38.60
N ALA A 34 -2.72 -2.45 38.28
CA ALA A 34 -4.14 -2.18 38.22
C ALA A 34 -4.73 -1.90 39.62
N VAL A 35 -5.62 -0.92 39.70
CA VAL A 35 -6.33 -0.60 40.93
C VAL A 35 -7.58 -1.48 41.03
N VAL A 36 -7.64 -2.36 41.99
CA VAL A 36 -8.80 -3.22 42.26
C VAL A 36 -9.55 -2.69 43.44
N ILE A 37 -10.82 -2.33 43.27
CA ILE A 37 -11.70 -1.70 44.24
C ILE A 37 -12.90 -2.60 44.51
N LEU A 38 -13.20 -2.87 45.76
CA LEU A 38 -14.41 -3.54 46.19
C LEU A 38 -15.40 -2.50 46.73
N ARG A 39 -16.60 -2.44 46.20
CA ARG A 39 -17.67 -1.52 46.64
C ARG A 39 -18.84 -2.29 47.19
N ALA A 40 -19.42 -1.78 48.25
CA ALA A 40 -20.70 -2.26 48.80
C ALA A 40 -21.86 -1.84 47.85
N ALA A 41 -23.04 -2.42 48.07
CA ALA A 41 -24.24 -2.14 47.24
C ALA A 41 -24.68 -0.65 47.32
N ASP A 42 -24.27 0.08 48.34
CA ASP A 42 -24.49 1.51 48.52
C ASP A 42 -23.46 2.39 47.79
N GLY A 43 -22.54 1.79 47.03
CA GLY A 43 -21.47 2.46 46.26
C GLY A 43 -20.21 2.81 47.11
N ARG A 44 -20.23 2.59 48.43
CA ARG A 44 -19.09 2.87 49.32
C ARG A 44 -17.94 1.89 49.08
N THR A 45 -16.70 2.41 48.91
CA THR A 45 -15.49 1.59 48.80
C THR A 45 -15.19 0.87 50.12
N VAL A 46 -15.17 -0.45 50.10
CA VAL A 46 -14.93 -1.30 51.26
C VAL A 46 -13.48 -1.77 51.33
N ALA A 47 -12.87 -2.03 50.16
CA ALA A 47 -11.48 -2.41 50.07
C ALA A 47 -10.87 -1.92 48.75
N ARG A 48 -9.55 -1.66 48.78
CA ARG A 48 -8.78 -1.24 47.58
C ARG A 48 -7.37 -1.83 47.64
N THR A 49 -6.86 -2.27 46.48
CA THR A 49 -5.46 -2.68 46.36
C THR A 49 -4.86 -2.15 45.06
N THR A 50 -3.57 -1.82 45.08
CA THR A 50 -2.80 -1.36 43.92
C THR A 50 -1.53 -2.18 43.74
N ARG A 51 -1.31 -3.25 44.52
CA ARG A 51 -0.10 -4.06 44.51
C ARG A 51 -0.35 -5.37 43.78
N GLY A 52 0.44 -5.65 42.77
CA GLY A 52 0.52 -6.96 42.13
C GLY A 52 1.63 -6.98 41.08
N GLU A 53 2.77 -7.58 41.44
CA GLU A 53 3.69 -8.09 40.45
C GLU A 53 2.96 -9.20 39.68
N HIS A 54 3.11 -9.28 38.38
CA HIS A 54 2.45 -10.24 37.49
C HIS A 54 0.89 -10.19 37.47
N GLY A 55 0.28 -8.99 37.70
CA GLY A 55 -1.17 -8.81 37.63
C GLY A 55 -1.98 -9.45 38.75
N GLN A 56 -1.36 -10.01 39.79
CA GLN A 56 -2.05 -10.64 40.90
C GLN A 56 -2.59 -9.60 41.88
N PHE A 57 -3.77 -9.86 42.44
CA PHE A 57 -4.34 -9.03 43.50
C PHE A 57 -4.91 -9.89 44.63
N LYS A 58 -4.95 -9.30 45.84
CA LYS A 58 -5.63 -9.83 46.99
C LYS A 58 -6.24 -8.68 47.79
N LEU A 59 -7.52 -8.78 48.09
CA LEU A 59 -8.25 -7.80 48.87
C LEU A 59 -8.52 -8.35 50.30
N PRO A 60 -8.53 -7.50 51.32
CA PRO A 60 -8.96 -7.92 52.68
C PRO A 60 -10.42 -8.37 52.66
N ALA A 61 -10.76 -9.32 53.51
CA ALA A 61 -12.11 -9.85 53.63
C ALA A 61 -13.08 -8.81 54.22
N PRO A 62 -14.13 -8.39 53.49
CA PRO A 62 -15.03 -7.33 53.95
C PRO A 62 -16.23 -7.86 54.76
N GLY A 63 -16.34 -9.19 54.95
CA GLY A 63 -17.48 -9.87 55.55
C GLY A 63 -18.48 -10.41 54.52
N PRO A 64 -19.50 -11.18 54.98
CA PRO A 64 -20.54 -11.71 54.07
C PRO A 64 -21.38 -10.60 53.44
N GLY A 65 -21.65 -10.68 52.16
CA GLY A 65 -22.47 -9.69 51.45
C GLY A 65 -22.26 -9.73 49.93
N THR A 66 -23.02 -8.87 49.22
CA THR A 66 -22.89 -8.66 47.79
C THR A 66 -22.09 -7.37 47.52
N TYR A 67 -21.08 -7.46 46.67
CA TYR A 67 -20.14 -6.40 46.39
C TYR A 67 -19.95 -6.23 44.87
N ASP A 68 -19.62 -5.01 44.44
CA ASP A 68 -19.14 -4.72 43.10
C ASP A 68 -17.62 -4.64 43.12
N LEU A 69 -16.96 -5.53 42.39
CA LEU A 69 -15.53 -5.50 42.15
C LEU A 69 -15.25 -4.65 40.87
N VAL A 70 -14.56 -3.54 41.07
CA VAL A 70 -14.20 -2.60 40.00
C VAL A 70 -12.69 -2.61 39.80
N VAL A 71 -12.23 -2.84 38.60
CA VAL A 71 -10.82 -2.79 38.23
C VAL A 71 -10.58 -1.59 37.34
N GLN A 72 -9.58 -0.79 37.70
CA GLN A 72 -9.20 0.41 36.96
C GLN A 72 -7.69 0.41 36.73
N LYS A 73 -7.29 0.76 35.53
CA LYS A 73 -5.90 0.99 35.09
C LYS A 73 -5.91 2.07 34.03
N SER A 74 -5.02 3.04 34.14
CA SER A 74 -4.81 4.01 33.05
C SER A 74 -4.49 3.26 31.74
N GLY A 75 -5.17 3.63 30.66
CA GLY A 75 -5.08 2.95 29.36
C GLY A 75 -5.97 1.71 29.20
N PHE A 76 -6.86 1.43 30.16
CA PHE A 76 -7.82 0.32 30.10
C PHE A 76 -9.22 0.76 30.53
N LYS A 77 -10.25 0.23 29.85
CA LYS A 77 -11.64 0.40 30.27
C LYS A 77 -11.86 -0.22 31.66
N ALA A 78 -12.54 0.48 32.54
CA ALA A 78 -12.85 -0.06 33.86
C ALA A 78 -13.73 -1.32 33.76
N ALA A 79 -13.24 -2.45 34.27
CA ALA A 79 -14.02 -3.69 34.35
C ALA A 79 -14.80 -3.76 35.67
N ARG A 80 -16.01 -4.36 35.63
CA ARG A 80 -16.85 -4.56 36.78
C ARG A 80 -17.34 -6.00 36.88
N ALA A 81 -17.34 -6.57 38.08
CA ALA A 81 -17.89 -7.88 38.34
C ALA A 81 -18.65 -7.89 39.68
N ALA A 82 -19.82 -8.48 39.70
CA ALA A 82 -20.55 -8.70 40.97
C ALA A 82 -19.95 -9.88 41.75
N LEU A 83 -19.66 -9.67 43.01
CA LEU A 83 -19.04 -10.65 43.91
C LEU A 83 -19.92 -10.88 45.14
N VAL A 84 -20.23 -12.14 45.44
CA VAL A 84 -20.98 -12.54 46.64
C VAL A 84 -20.05 -13.28 47.58
N LEU A 85 -19.92 -12.81 48.81
CA LEU A 85 -19.08 -13.40 49.86
C LEU A 85 -19.95 -13.92 51.01
N PRO A 86 -19.59 -15.05 51.68
CA PRO A 86 -18.52 -15.98 51.33
C PRO A 86 -18.88 -16.78 50.07
N THR A 87 -17.87 -17.22 49.36
CA THR A 87 -18.09 -17.88 48.08
C THR A 87 -17.87 -19.40 48.20
N SER A 88 -18.48 -20.16 47.30
CA SER A 88 -18.38 -21.62 47.22
C SER A 88 -17.27 -22.15 46.29
N SER A 89 -16.55 -21.27 45.60
CA SER A 89 -15.50 -21.65 44.65
C SER A 89 -14.09 -21.30 45.17
N LYS A 90 -13.17 -22.23 45.09
CA LYS A 90 -11.73 -22.03 45.39
C LYS A 90 -10.92 -21.48 44.20
N THR A 91 -11.56 -21.21 43.05
CA THR A 91 -10.87 -20.74 41.87
C THR A 91 -10.57 -19.24 41.98
N PRO A 92 -9.33 -18.80 41.74
CA PRO A 92 -8.99 -17.38 41.68
C PRO A 92 -9.81 -16.64 40.62
N LEU A 93 -10.09 -15.36 40.87
CA LEU A 93 -10.78 -14.48 39.91
C LEU A 93 -9.82 -14.09 38.78
N ASP A 94 -10.16 -14.43 37.55
CA ASP A 94 -9.48 -13.89 36.36
C ASP A 94 -10.30 -12.71 35.84
N LEU A 95 -9.73 -11.50 35.92
CA LEU A 95 -10.35 -10.26 35.48
C LEU A 95 -9.64 -9.81 34.21
N VAL A 96 -10.38 -9.65 33.11
CA VAL A 96 -9.84 -9.17 31.84
C VAL A 96 -10.16 -7.69 31.71
N LEU A 97 -9.14 -6.88 31.52
CA LEU A 97 -9.25 -5.48 31.16
C LEU A 97 -9.15 -5.34 29.63
N GLU A 98 -10.11 -4.66 29.04
CA GLU A 98 -10.02 -4.19 27.68
C GLU A 98 -9.17 -2.92 27.66
N SER A 99 -8.13 -2.88 26.82
CA SER A 99 -7.30 -1.69 26.66
C SER A 99 -8.16 -0.49 26.25
N GLU A 100 -8.02 0.63 26.94
CA GLU A 100 -8.58 1.91 26.50
C GLU A 100 -7.80 2.49 25.31
N GLN A 101 -6.57 2.04 25.12
CA GLN A 101 -5.71 2.35 23.96
C GLN A 101 -6.12 1.66 22.67
N ALA A 102 -7.27 1.00 22.62
CA ALA A 102 -8.02 0.85 21.37
C ALA A 102 -8.60 2.19 20.85
N LEU A 103 -7.98 3.31 21.16
CA LEU A 103 -7.99 4.53 20.33
C LEU A 103 -7.00 4.42 19.14
N THR A 104 -6.78 3.24 18.63
CA THR A 104 -6.71 3.05 17.19
C THR A 104 -8.11 3.38 16.72
N LEU A 105 -8.26 4.58 16.20
CA LEU A 105 -9.47 5.19 15.65
C LEU A 105 -10.65 4.22 15.63
N PRO A 106 -11.78 4.50 16.31
CA PRO A 106 -12.96 3.62 16.30
C PRO A 106 -13.53 3.39 14.89
N VAL A 107 -13.02 4.07 13.88
CA VAL A 107 -13.28 3.79 12.46
C VAL A 107 -12.75 2.42 12.03
N SER A 108 -11.69 1.90 12.67
CA SER A 108 -11.07 0.62 12.29
C SER A 108 -11.38 -0.53 13.26
N ALA A 109 -11.54 -0.29 14.55
CA ALA A 109 -11.59 -1.35 15.56
C ALA A 109 -12.88 -2.19 15.56
N SER A 110 -14.02 -1.66 15.17
CA SER A 110 -15.26 -2.44 15.03
C SER A 110 -15.33 -3.27 13.74
N ARG A 111 -14.36 -3.13 12.83
CA ARG A 111 -14.31 -3.76 11.51
C ARG A 111 -13.25 -4.85 11.36
N VAL A 112 -12.54 -5.19 12.42
CA VAL A 112 -11.42 -6.15 12.39
C VAL A 112 -11.84 -7.60 12.09
N HIS A 113 -13.13 -7.92 12.02
CA HIS A 113 -13.59 -9.30 11.84
C HIS A 113 -13.93 -9.72 10.41
N ALA A 114 -13.77 -8.86 9.40
CA ALA A 114 -13.89 -9.29 8.01
C ALA A 114 -12.50 -9.24 7.35
N GLN A 115 -11.78 -10.33 7.40
CA GLN A 115 -10.45 -10.44 6.78
C GLN A 115 -10.48 -10.33 5.25
N ASN A 116 -11.55 -10.64 4.60
CA ASN A 116 -11.88 -10.30 3.22
C ASN A 116 -13.38 -10.13 3.16
N GLY A 117 -13.84 -8.99 2.75
CA GLY A 117 -15.27 -8.72 2.75
C GLY A 117 -15.58 -7.28 2.41
N LEU A 118 -16.86 -6.99 2.41
CA LEU A 118 -17.37 -5.66 2.18
C LEU A 118 -17.20 -4.77 3.39
N THR A 119 -16.78 -3.53 3.14
CA THR A 119 -16.85 -2.48 4.14
C THR A 119 -18.30 -2.17 4.50
N ALA A 120 -18.55 -1.52 5.62
CA ALA A 120 -19.91 -1.06 5.97
C ALA A 120 -20.44 -0.02 4.97
N THR A 121 -19.56 0.56 4.17
CA THR A 121 -19.87 1.57 3.16
C THR A 121 -20.04 1.00 1.76
N GLY A 122 -19.80 -0.29 1.54
CA GLY A 122 -20.07 -0.98 0.29
C GLY A 122 -18.87 -1.17 -0.66
N ALA A 123 -17.70 -0.62 -0.35
CA ALA A 123 -16.49 -0.90 -1.13
C ALA A 123 -15.99 -2.32 -0.85
N SER A 124 -15.47 -3.00 -1.85
CA SER A 124 -14.77 -4.27 -1.70
C SER A 124 -13.46 -4.07 -0.94
N LYS A 125 -13.07 -5.03 -0.10
CA LYS A 125 -11.87 -4.93 0.73
C LYS A 125 -11.13 -6.24 0.77
N TYR A 126 -9.88 -6.24 0.34
CA TYR A 126 -8.95 -7.35 0.40
C TYR A 126 -7.83 -7.02 1.38
N THR A 127 -7.57 -7.89 2.36
CA THR A 127 -6.69 -7.57 3.49
C THR A 127 -5.61 -8.62 3.70
N PHE A 128 -4.39 -8.16 3.90
CA PHE A 128 -3.26 -8.93 4.42
C PHE A 128 -2.86 -8.36 5.79
N THR A 129 -2.89 -9.21 6.81
CA THR A 129 -2.36 -8.91 8.15
C THR A 129 -0.85 -9.16 8.19
N ALA A 130 -0.15 -8.69 9.23
CA ALA A 130 1.26 -9.01 9.46
C ALA A 130 1.51 -10.53 9.42
N GLN A 131 0.57 -11.35 9.96
CA GLN A 131 0.68 -12.81 9.89
C GLN A 131 0.53 -13.34 8.46
N ASP A 132 -0.32 -12.71 7.63
CA ASP A 132 -0.46 -13.10 6.22
C ASP A 132 0.79 -12.75 5.42
N VAL A 133 1.45 -11.62 5.71
CA VAL A 133 2.75 -11.25 5.15
C VAL A 133 3.84 -12.22 5.60
N ALA A 134 3.92 -12.55 6.89
CA ALA A 134 4.86 -13.54 7.42
C ALA A 134 4.64 -14.96 6.85
N ASN A 135 3.44 -15.24 6.32
CA ASN A 135 3.10 -16.47 5.62
C ASN A 135 3.51 -16.47 4.14
N LEU A 136 4.04 -15.37 3.58
CA LEU A 136 4.66 -15.37 2.25
C LEU A 136 6.06 -15.99 2.31
N PRO A 137 6.61 -16.48 1.19
CA PRO A 137 7.93 -17.11 1.19
C PRO A 137 9.05 -16.25 1.76
N GLN A 138 9.11 -14.95 1.41
CA GLN A 138 10.12 -14.03 1.93
C GLN A 138 9.79 -13.50 3.34
N GLY A 139 8.59 -13.82 3.90
CA GLY A 139 8.15 -13.28 5.18
C GLY A 139 8.01 -11.76 5.14
N GLU A 140 8.41 -11.08 6.20
CA GLU A 140 8.35 -9.61 6.31
C GLU A 140 9.39 -8.88 5.43
N ALA A 141 10.38 -9.60 4.87
CA ALA A 141 11.26 -9.07 3.82
C ALA A 141 10.57 -8.96 2.45
N THR A 142 9.32 -9.42 2.32
CA THR A 142 8.53 -9.26 1.08
C THR A 142 8.28 -7.78 0.81
N PRO A 143 8.66 -7.22 -0.35
CA PRO A 143 8.33 -5.86 -0.73
C PRO A 143 6.81 -5.64 -0.78
N LEU A 144 6.34 -4.44 -0.48
CA LEU A 144 4.90 -4.15 -0.37
C LEU A 144 4.16 -4.39 -1.69
N ASN A 145 4.77 -4.05 -2.83
CA ASN A 145 4.19 -4.32 -4.16
C ASN A 145 3.96 -5.82 -4.39
N GLN A 146 4.86 -6.69 -3.92
CA GLN A 146 4.70 -8.14 -4.03
C GLN A 146 3.59 -8.68 -3.10
N VAL A 147 3.36 -8.04 -1.95
CA VAL A 147 2.20 -8.32 -1.09
C VAL A 147 0.91 -7.95 -1.82
N MET A 148 0.89 -6.77 -2.47
CA MET A 148 -0.28 -6.28 -3.21
C MET A 148 -0.65 -7.18 -4.39
N LEU A 149 0.32 -7.77 -5.08
CA LEU A 149 0.10 -8.74 -6.17
C LEU A 149 -0.69 -9.99 -5.76
N GLN A 150 -0.77 -10.27 -4.48
CA GLN A 150 -1.59 -11.38 -3.97
C GLN A 150 -3.09 -11.06 -3.93
N MET A 151 -3.46 -9.79 -4.15
CA MET A 151 -4.85 -9.32 -4.16
C MET A 151 -5.42 -9.36 -5.58
N PRO A 152 -6.74 -9.58 -5.76
CA PRO A 152 -7.34 -9.57 -7.09
C PRO A 152 -7.32 -8.17 -7.69
N GLY A 153 -7.32 -8.07 -9.02
CA GLY A 153 -7.30 -6.80 -9.74
C GLY A 153 -5.94 -6.10 -9.80
N VAL A 154 -4.92 -6.62 -9.11
CA VAL A 154 -3.57 -6.03 -9.07
C VAL A 154 -2.65 -6.67 -10.09
N ALA A 155 -1.93 -5.83 -10.82
CA ALA A 155 -0.87 -6.23 -11.76
C ALA A 155 0.37 -5.35 -11.55
N LEU A 156 1.53 -5.77 -12.05
CA LEU A 156 2.74 -4.97 -12.14
C LEU A 156 3.12 -4.78 -13.60
N ASP A 157 3.65 -3.62 -13.89
CA ASP A 157 4.31 -3.33 -15.16
C ASP A 157 5.81 -3.70 -15.14
N GLN A 158 6.58 -3.24 -16.15
CA GLN A 158 8.02 -3.48 -16.25
C GLN A 158 8.84 -2.73 -15.19
N ASN A 159 8.33 -1.61 -14.70
CA ASN A 159 8.98 -0.78 -13.69
C ASN A 159 8.64 -1.23 -12.27
N GLN A 160 7.92 -2.36 -12.12
CA GLN A 160 7.39 -2.87 -10.83
C GLN A 160 6.31 -1.97 -10.24
N GLU A 161 5.71 -1.09 -11.03
CA GLU A 161 4.64 -0.21 -10.61
C GLU A 161 3.32 -0.97 -10.49
N ILE A 162 2.53 -0.64 -9.47
CA ILE A 162 1.25 -1.29 -9.20
C ILE A 162 0.16 -0.67 -10.06
N HIS A 163 -0.58 -1.52 -10.77
CA HIS A 163 -1.81 -1.18 -11.47
C HIS A 163 -2.99 -1.89 -10.81
N ILE A 164 -4.03 -1.14 -10.49
CA ILE A 164 -5.28 -1.69 -9.94
C ILE A 164 -6.37 -1.52 -10.99
N ARG A 165 -6.98 -2.65 -11.41
CA ARG A 165 -8.02 -2.65 -12.46
C ARG A 165 -7.57 -1.98 -13.75
N GLY A 166 -6.26 -2.08 -14.06
CA GLY A 166 -5.65 -1.55 -15.26
C GLY A 166 -5.38 -0.05 -15.25
N GLU A 167 -5.47 0.64 -14.13
CA GLU A 167 -5.16 2.06 -14.03
C GLU A 167 -3.75 2.33 -13.56
N HIS A 168 -3.09 3.30 -14.22
CA HIS A 168 -1.96 4.04 -13.71
C HIS A 168 -2.44 5.06 -12.68
N ALA A 169 -1.58 5.58 -11.86
CA ALA A 169 -1.78 6.79 -11.04
C ALA A 169 -3.15 6.95 -10.32
N GLY A 170 -4.08 6.02 -10.50
CA GLY A 170 -5.42 6.01 -9.91
C GLY A 170 -5.48 5.51 -8.47
N ILE A 171 -4.34 5.30 -7.82
CA ILE A 171 -4.22 4.71 -6.49
C ILE A 171 -4.09 5.80 -5.43
N GLN A 172 -4.79 5.62 -4.31
CA GLN A 172 -4.62 6.46 -3.13
C GLN A 172 -3.97 5.66 -2.01
N TYR A 173 -2.90 6.18 -1.41
CA TYR A 173 -2.28 5.58 -0.23
C TYR A 173 -2.76 6.27 1.04
N GLN A 174 -3.21 5.48 2.00
CA GLN A 174 -3.53 5.97 3.35
C GLN A 174 -2.71 5.22 4.40
N MET A 175 -2.21 5.95 5.38
CA MET A 175 -1.51 5.38 6.52
C MET A 175 -2.25 5.74 7.81
N ASN A 176 -2.73 4.73 8.54
CA ASN A 176 -3.55 4.91 9.74
C ASN A 176 -4.78 5.83 9.52
N GLY A 177 -5.41 5.73 8.34
CA GLY A 177 -6.57 6.53 7.95
C GLY A 177 -6.26 7.96 7.50
N ILE A 178 -5.00 8.31 7.34
CA ILE A 178 -4.53 9.61 6.87
C ILE A 178 -4.08 9.47 5.42
N LEU A 179 -4.62 10.29 4.53
CA LEU A 179 -4.20 10.36 3.15
C LEU A 179 -2.74 10.85 3.10
N LEU A 180 -1.85 10.04 2.52
CA LEU A 180 -0.50 10.48 2.21
C LEU A 180 -0.52 11.49 1.05
N PRO A 181 0.49 12.34 0.91
CA PRO A 181 0.59 13.27 -0.20
C PRO A 181 0.40 12.57 -1.55
N LEU A 182 -0.28 13.22 -2.49
CA LEU A 182 -0.74 12.61 -3.73
C LEU A 182 0.38 12.34 -4.74
N ASP A 183 1.49 13.03 -4.64
CA ASP A 183 2.72 12.83 -5.40
C ASP A 183 3.39 11.47 -5.11
N ILE A 184 3.27 10.95 -3.88
CA ILE A 184 3.74 9.59 -3.52
C ILE A 184 3.14 8.50 -4.42
N ASN A 185 1.94 8.70 -4.93
CA ASN A 185 1.19 7.64 -5.61
C ASN A 185 1.75 7.29 -7.00
N ASN A 186 2.54 8.15 -7.56
CA ASN A 186 3.09 7.99 -8.90
C ASN A 186 4.60 7.85 -8.89
N ASP A 187 5.17 7.65 -7.71
CA ASP A 187 6.55 7.25 -7.58
C ASP A 187 6.60 5.71 -7.61
N PRO A 188 7.04 5.09 -8.71
CA PRO A 188 7.17 3.64 -8.80
C PRO A 188 8.09 3.10 -7.72
N THR A 189 9.00 3.93 -7.24
CA THR A 189 9.96 3.57 -6.20
C THR A 189 9.33 3.51 -4.82
N PHE A 190 8.30 4.29 -4.54
CA PHE A 190 7.66 4.29 -3.22
C PHE A 190 7.18 2.89 -2.81
N THR A 191 6.47 2.17 -3.68
CA THR A 191 5.97 0.83 -3.36
C THR A 191 7.03 -0.26 -3.44
N GLN A 192 8.03 -0.12 -4.29
CA GLN A 192 9.18 -1.01 -4.34
C GLN A 192 10.07 -0.85 -3.12
N LEU A 193 10.23 0.40 -2.67
CA LEU A 193 11.10 0.77 -1.57
C LEU A 193 10.43 0.62 -0.20
N LEU A 194 9.08 0.54 -0.13
CA LEU A 194 8.40 0.24 1.13
C LEU A 194 8.57 -1.25 1.47
N ASN A 195 9.25 -1.50 2.57
CA ASN A 195 9.29 -2.82 3.16
C ASN A 195 7.99 -3.14 3.95
N SER A 196 7.78 -4.41 4.29
CA SER A 196 6.60 -4.84 5.04
C SER A 196 6.81 -4.88 6.56
N TYR A 197 7.99 -4.56 7.08
CA TYR A 197 8.32 -4.71 8.50
C TYR A 197 7.45 -3.88 9.44
N PHE A 198 7.06 -2.67 9.03
CA PHE A 198 6.19 -1.80 9.84
C PHE A 198 4.70 -2.09 9.66
N VAL A 199 4.32 -2.98 8.75
CA VAL A 199 2.93 -3.24 8.39
C VAL A 199 2.26 -4.16 9.39
N LYS A 200 1.23 -3.66 10.08
CA LYS A 200 0.29 -4.49 10.86
C LYS A 200 -0.79 -5.09 9.97
N ARG A 201 -1.22 -4.30 8.99
CA ARG A 201 -2.23 -4.69 8.00
C ARG A 201 -2.13 -3.78 6.77
N VAL A 202 -2.21 -4.37 5.61
CA VAL A 202 -2.44 -3.66 4.35
C VAL A 202 -3.75 -4.14 3.75
N SER A 203 -4.55 -3.21 3.26
CA SER A 203 -5.84 -3.49 2.63
C SER A 203 -5.97 -2.73 1.33
N LEU A 204 -6.36 -3.41 0.28
CA LEU A 204 -6.86 -2.79 -0.93
C LEU A 204 -8.38 -2.61 -0.77
N MET A 205 -8.86 -1.39 -0.98
CA MET A 205 -10.27 -1.09 -1.15
C MET A 205 -10.50 -0.58 -2.57
N ASP A 206 -11.42 -1.18 -3.27
CA ASP A 206 -11.77 -0.85 -4.65
C ASP A 206 -13.28 -0.87 -4.89
N GLY A 207 -13.71 -0.70 -6.15
CA GLY A 207 -15.11 -0.57 -6.49
C GLY A 207 -15.65 0.84 -6.25
N VAL A 208 -16.92 0.95 -5.87
CA VAL A 208 -17.54 2.23 -5.56
C VAL A 208 -17.11 2.71 -4.18
N LEU A 209 -16.11 3.59 -4.17
CA LEU A 209 -15.56 4.17 -2.94
C LEU A 209 -16.49 5.25 -2.36
N PRO A 210 -16.61 5.38 -1.02
CA PRO A 210 -17.33 6.47 -0.36
C PRO A 210 -16.75 7.86 -0.68
N ALA A 211 -17.54 8.92 -0.48
CA ALA A 211 -17.15 10.29 -0.80
C ALA A 211 -15.91 10.82 -0.03
N GLU A 212 -15.51 10.16 1.06
CA GLU A 212 -14.28 10.48 1.79
C GLU A 212 -12.99 10.24 0.96
N TYR A 213 -13.04 9.35 -0.02
CA TYR A 213 -11.93 9.04 -0.92
C TYR A 213 -12.06 9.84 -2.22
N GLY A 214 -11.10 10.70 -2.50
CA GLY A 214 -11.07 11.54 -3.69
C GLY A 214 -9.73 11.51 -4.39
N TYR A 215 -9.64 12.18 -5.53
CA TYR A 215 -8.44 12.33 -6.37
C TYR A 215 -7.92 11.02 -6.99
N ARG A 216 -8.71 9.93 -6.96
CA ARG A 216 -8.36 8.61 -7.48
C ARG A 216 -9.57 7.90 -8.07
N THR A 217 -9.29 7.01 -8.99
CA THR A 217 -10.29 6.26 -9.76
C THR A 217 -10.22 4.76 -9.51
N SER A 218 -9.03 4.20 -9.24
CA SER A 218 -8.85 2.75 -9.19
C SER A 218 -9.04 2.14 -7.81
N GLY A 219 -8.45 2.70 -6.78
CA GLY A 219 -8.55 2.12 -5.44
C GLY A 219 -7.78 2.84 -4.35
N VAL A 220 -7.95 2.37 -3.13
CA VAL A 220 -7.27 2.87 -1.92
C VAL A 220 -6.47 1.75 -1.28
N ILE A 221 -5.18 1.95 -1.10
CA ILE A 221 -4.32 1.11 -0.28
C ILE A 221 -4.26 1.71 1.12
N GLU A 222 -4.92 1.04 2.06
CA GLU A 222 -4.92 1.41 3.47
C GLU A 222 -3.87 0.61 4.23
N ILE A 223 -2.83 1.28 4.75
CA ILE A 223 -1.78 0.70 5.57
C ILE A 223 -2.06 1.04 7.03
N SER A 224 -2.26 0.02 7.87
CA SER A 224 -2.23 0.17 9.32
C SER A 224 -0.86 -0.27 9.81
N THR A 225 -0.20 0.60 10.58
CA THR A 225 1.15 0.33 11.07
C THR A 225 1.16 -0.45 12.37
N LYS A 226 2.22 -1.20 12.63
CA LYS A 226 2.52 -1.72 13.97
C LYS A 226 2.73 -0.56 14.93
N ASN A 227 2.44 -0.76 16.22
CA ASN A 227 2.69 0.23 17.26
C ASN A 227 3.45 -0.39 18.45
N GLY A 228 4.16 0.44 19.21
CA GLY A 228 5.06 -0.06 20.24
C GLY A 228 4.38 -0.68 21.46
N CYS A 229 3.08 -0.39 21.73
CA CYS A 229 2.40 -0.95 22.87
C CYS A 229 1.77 -2.32 22.60
N ASP A 230 1.17 -2.47 21.41
CA ASP A 230 0.42 -3.68 21.05
C ASP A 230 1.31 -4.70 20.30
N ASP A 231 2.27 -4.20 19.53
CA ASP A 231 3.11 -5.01 18.65
C ASP A 231 4.59 -4.97 19.10
N ALA A 232 4.84 -4.69 20.40
CA ALA A 232 6.18 -4.60 20.97
C ALA A 232 6.93 -5.93 20.85
N HIS A 233 7.77 -6.03 19.84
CA HIS A 233 8.85 -6.99 19.74
C HIS A 233 10.07 -6.26 19.19
N ASN A 234 11.23 -6.70 19.61
CA ASN A 234 12.50 -6.15 19.15
C ASN A 234 13.24 -7.28 18.48
N GLU A 235 13.62 -7.07 17.22
CA GLU A 235 14.34 -8.10 16.47
C GLU A 235 15.28 -7.49 15.44
N PHE A 236 16.26 -8.29 15.08
CA PHE A 236 17.20 -8.02 14.00
C PHE A 236 17.16 -9.19 13.01
N THR A 237 16.99 -8.86 11.74
CA THR A 237 16.96 -9.86 10.66
C THR A 237 18.09 -9.59 9.68
N ILE A 238 18.78 -10.64 9.27
CA ILE A 238 19.68 -10.64 8.10
C ILE A 238 19.03 -11.52 7.05
N TYR A 239 18.65 -10.94 5.94
CA TYR A 239 18.16 -11.64 4.74
C TYR A 239 19.21 -11.47 3.64
N GLY A 240 19.55 -12.53 2.92
CA GLY A 240 20.54 -12.42 1.86
C GLY A 240 20.75 -13.73 1.10
N GLY A 241 21.63 -13.69 0.08
CA GLY A 241 21.88 -14.87 -0.75
C GLY A 241 22.45 -14.55 -2.11
N GLN A 242 21.88 -15.15 -3.15
CA GLN A 242 22.36 -14.98 -4.53
C GLN A 242 22.25 -13.51 -5.00
N ARG A 243 22.98 -13.17 -6.06
CA ARG A 243 23.09 -11.82 -6.66
C ARG A 243 23.59 -10.77 -5.67
N ASP A 244 24.56 -11.17 -4.83
CA ASP A 244 25.17 -10.34 -3.79
C ASP A 244 24.12 -9.66 -2.88
N THR A 245 22.94 -10.28 -2.74
CA THR A 245 21.86 -9.69 -1.93
C THR A 245 22.22 -9.79 -0.46
N ALA A 246 22.19 -8.64 0.21
CA ALA A 246 22.33 -8.49 1.64
C ALA A 246 21.33 -7.44 2.15
N GLN A 247 20.42 -7.86 3.05
CA GLN A 247 19.37 -6.99 3.60
C GLN A 247 19.30 -7.14 5.12
N PRO A 248 20.19 -6.48 5.87
CA PRO A 248 20.02 -6.33 7.31
C PRO A 248 18.86 -5.39 7.62
N SER A 249 18.05 -5.75 8.63
CA SER A 249 16.92 -4.95 9.09
C SER A 249 16.75 -5.07 10.60
N PHE A 250 16.10 -4.08 11.19
CA PHE A 250 15.70 -4.12 12.60
C PHE A 250 14.29 -3.59 12.80
N GLU A 251 13.64 -4.12 13.83
CA GLU A 251 12.38 -3.63 14.37
C GLU A 251 12.53 -3.39 15.87
N LEU A 252 12.11 -2.23 16.33
CA LEU A 252 12.15 -1.83 17.73
C LEU A 252 10.81 -1.22 18.13
N GLY A 253 10.16 -1.80 19.12
CA GLY A 253 8.88 -1.33 19.61
C GLY A 253 8.81 -1.32 21.12
N GLY A 254 8.18 -0.29 21.68
CA GLY A 254 8.01 -0.19 23.11
C GLY A 254 7.01 0.88 23.50
N CYS A 255 6.57 0.82 24.77
CA CYS A 255 5.77 1.89 25.33
C CYS A 255 6.12 2.18 26.78
N HIS A 256 6.08 3.47 27.15
CA HIS A 256 6.37 3.93 28.50
C HIS A 256 5.36 5.01 28.90
N GLY A 257 4.49 4.69 29.84
CA GLY A 257 3.41 5.59 30.25
C GLY A 257 2.45 5.90 29.09
N ASP A 258 2.35 7.17 28.74
CA ASP A 258 1.49 7.68 27.66
C ASP A 258 2.20 7.75 26.30
N PHE A 259 3.46 7.38 26.23
CA PHE A 259 4.28 7.41 25.02
C PHE A 259 4.49 6.00 24.45
N SER A 260 4.33 5.85 23.14
CA SER A 260 4.63 4.63 22.40
C SER A 260 5.52 4.95 21.20
N TYR A 261 6.42 4.04 20.86
CA TYR A 261 7.28 4.15 19.68
C TYR A 261 7.38 2.83 18.96
N TYR A 262 7.44 2.90 17.63
CA TYR A 262 7.76 1.79 16.76
C TYR A 262 8.70 2.27 15.65
N LEU A 263 9.84 1.63 15.50
CA LEU A 263 10.92 2.03 14.61
C LEU A 263 11.34 0.84 13.77
N THR A 264 11.57 1.06 12.47
CA THR A 264 12.22 0.08 11.60
C THR A 264 13.33 0.74 10.79
N GLY A 265 14.34 -0.05 10.48
CA GLY A 265 15.38 0.35 9.53
C GLY A 265 15.80 -0.85 8.69
N VAL A 266 16.02 -0.61 7.41
CA VAL A 266 16.43 -1.62 6.43
C VAL A 266 17.50 -1.03 5.54
N TYR A 267 18.53 -1.80 5.26
CA TYR A 267 19.45 -1.55 4.17
C TYR A 267 19.39 -2.74 3.20
N LEU A 268 19.38 -2.48 1.92
CA LEU A 268 19.41 -3.48 0.86
C LEU A 268 20.56 -3.19 -0.09
N HIS A 269 21.41 -4.18 -0.29
CA HIS A 269 22.35 -4.26 -1.41
C HIS A 269 21.98 -5.47 -2.26
N SER A 270 21.90 -5.32 -3.58
CA SER A 270 21.59 -6.41 -4.51
C SER A 270 22.06 -6.08 -5.93
N ASN A 271 22.50 -7.08 -6.67
CA ASN A 271 22.73 -6.98 -8.11
C ASN A 271 21.46 -7.28 -8.94
N LEU A 272 20.30 -7.34 -8.29
CA LEU A 272 18.98 -7.35 -8.92
C LEU A 272 18.19 -6.16 -8.37
N GLY A 273 18.25 -5.03 -9.06
CA GLY A 273 17.64 -3.77 -8.67
C GLY A 273 16.26 -3.57 -9.28
N LEU A 274 16.20 -2.95 -10.45
CA LEU A 274 14.95 -2.58 -11.09
C LEU A 274 14.28 -3.78 -11.77
N SER A 275 14.83 -4.23 -12.91
CA SER A 275 14.40 -5.44 -13.60
C SER A 275 15.44 -5.85 -14.63
N SER A 276 15.68 -7.15 -14.80
CA SER A 276 16.66 -7.60 -15.78
C SER A 276 16.21 -7.28 -17.20
N ALA A 277 17.06 -6.64 -18.00
CA ALA A 277 16.82 -6.42 -19.42
C ALA A 277 17.04 -7.70 -20.26
N THR A 278 17.63 -8.74 -19.67
CA THR A 278 17.97 -10.01 -20.32
C THR A 278 17.41 -11.20 -19.53
N PRO A 279 17.16 -12.35 -20.18
CA PRO A 279 16.60 -13.53 -19.51
C PRO A 279 17.60 -14.31 -18.63
N GLY A 280 18.84 -13.85 -18.50
CA GLY A 280 19.89 -14.55 -17.77
C GLY A 280 19.72 -14.54 -16.25
N PRO A 281 20.43 -15.45 -15.55
CA PRO A 281 20.38 -15.47 -14.08
C PRO A 281 21.13 -14.30 -13.43
N GLU A 282 22.04 -13.68 -14.17
CA GLU A 282 22.87 -12.56 -13.70
C GLU A 282 22.60 -11.36 -14.61
N PRO A 283 21.78 -10.40 -14.16
CA PRO A 283 21.57 -9.16 -14.91
C PRO A 283 22.87 -8.36 -14.95
N ILE A 284 23.03 -7.59 -16.03
CA ILE A 284 24.20 -6.74 -16.23
C ILE A 284 23.79 -5.32 -15.89
N HIS A 285 24.54 -4.69 -14.99
CA HIS A 285 24.31 -3.30 -14.59
C HIS A 285 22.90 -3.07 -14.03
N ASP A 286 22.49 -3.92 -13.04
CA ASP A 286 21.19 -3.85 -12.38
C ASP A 286 21.37 -3.82 -10.85
N GLY A 287 22.48 -3.22 -10.39
CA GLY A 287 22.79 -3.07 -8.98
C GLY A 287 21.92 -2.03 -8.30
N THR A 288 21.60 -2.26 -7.03
CA THR A 288 20.89 -1.31 -6.17
C THR A 288 21.46 -1.30 -4.77
N ASP A 289 21.57 -0.09 -4.22
CA ASP A 289 21.83 0.18 -2.81
C ASP A 289 20.71 1.04 -2.25
N GLN A 290 20.00 0.54 -1.22
CA GLN A 290 18.83 1.21 -0.67
C GLN A 290 18.92 1.30 0.85
N GLY A 291 18.57 2.46 1.41
CA GLY A 291 18.39 2.67 2.83
C GLY A 291 16.97 3.12 3.14
N GLN A 292 16.31 2.48 4.10
CA GLN A 292 14.93 2.80 4.49
C GLN A 292 14.84 2.95 6.00
N GLY A 293 14.08 3.95 6.45
CA GLY A 293 13.77 4.19 7.84
C GLY A 293 12.30 4.53 8.03
N PHE A 294 11.70 4.03 9.09
CA PHE A 294 10.33 4.34 9.46
C PHE A 294 10.21 4.53 10.96
N ALA A 295 9.39 5.50 11.39
CA ALA A 295 9.05 5.71 12.79
C ALA A 295 7.57 6.05 12.95
N TYR A 296 6.92 5.41 13.92
CA TYR A 296 5.59 5.74 14.39
C TYR A 296 5.62 6.01 15.89
N LEU A 297 5.44 7.28 16.26
CA LEU A 297 5.46 7.74 17.63
C LEU A 297 4.07 8.20 18.02
N THR A 298 3.59 7.83 19.21
CA THR A 298 2.29 8.27 19.71
C THR A 298 2.40 8.76 21.14
N TYR A 299 1.61 9.78 21.45
CA TYR A 299 1.48 10.32 22.80
C TYR A 299 0.00 10.50 23.15
N SER A 300 -0.43 9.86 24.22
CA SER A 300 -1.80 10.00 24.75
C SER A 300 -1.93 11.31 25.52
N VAL A 301 -2.40 12.37 24.84
CA VAL A 301 -2.61 13.70 25.46
C VAL A 301 -3.68 13.64 26.56
N SER A 302 -4.70 12.79 26.35
CA SER A 302 -5.78 12.51 27.29
C SER A 302 -6.33 11.10 27.02
N PRO A 303 -7.23 10.57 27.87
CA PRO A 303 -7.88 9.28 27.61
C PRO A 303 -8.67 9.21 26.30
N THR A 304 -8.98 10.36 25.70
CA THR A 304 -9.79 10.46 24.46
C THR A 304 -9.05 11.16 23.32
N THR A 305 -7.79 11.56 23.50
CA THR A 305 -7.04 12.33 22.51
C THR A 305 -5.62 11.81 22.40
N GLN A 306 -5.19 11.49 21.20
CA GLN A 306 -3.85 11.02 20.86
C GLN A 306 -3.21 11.92 19.82
N LEU A 307 -1.97 12.32 20.07
CA LEU A 307 -1.07 12.93 19.10
C LEU A 307 -0.20 11.81 18.50
N SER A 308 0.00 11.82 17.20
CA SER A 308 0.87 10.86 16.53
C SER A 308 1.78 11.54 15.51
N LEU A 309 3.00 11.03 15.40
CA LEU A 309 3.97 11.38 14.37
C LEU A 309 4.34 10.10 13.62
N ILE A 310 4.11 10.09 12.31
CA ILE A 310 4.61 9.09 11.38
C ILE A 310 5.68 9.77 10.54
N THR A 311 6.83 9.15 10.38
CA THR A 311 7.85 9.63 9.44
C THR A 311 8.55 8.46 8.78
N GLY A 312 8.88 8.63 7.52
CA GLY A 312 9.64 7.66 6.76
C GLY A 312 10.66 8.34 5.86
N MET A 313 11.68 7.58 5.52
CA MET A 313 12.70 7.96 4.56
C MET A 313 13.11 6.77 3.72
N THR A 314 13.39 7.03 2.45
CA THR A 314 14.04 6.09 1.55
C THR A 314 15.09 6.82 0.75
N VAL A 315 16.24 6.20 0.59
CA VAL A 315 17.31 6.63 -0.32
C VAL A 315 17.76 5.43 -1.13
N ALA A 316 17.88 5.59 -2.44
CA ALA A 316 18.33 4.52 -3.31
C ALA A 316 19.28 5.03 -4.38
N ASN A 317 20.28 4.22 -4.70
CA ASN A 317 21.10 4.35 -5.90
C ASN A 317 20.88 3.11 -6.75
N ASN A 318 20.45 3.30 -7.98
CA ASN A 318 20.12 2.23 -8.90
C ASN A 318 20.97 2.33 -10.16
N GLN A 319 21.47 1.20 -10.62
CA GLN A 319 22.02 1.05 -11.95
C GLN A 319 20.90 0.74 -12.95
N PHE A 320 21.07 1.17 -14.18
CA PHE A 320 20.15 0.81 -15.27
C PHE A 320 20.63 -0.44 -15.99
N PRO A 321 19.79 -1.49 -16.09
CA PRO A 321 20.20 -2.75 -16.66
C PRO A 321 20.49 -2.63 -18.16
N ASN A 322 21.57 -3.26 -18.61
CA ASN A 322 22.05 -3.21 -19.97
C ASN A 322 21.68 -4.45 -20.78
N VAL A 323 21.57 -4.26 -22.11
CA VAL A 323 21.46 -5.36 -23.09
C VAL A 323 22.82 -5.52 -23.81
N PRO A 324 23.62 -6.56 -23.49
CA PRO A 324 24.90 -6.75 -24.14
C PRO A 324 24.75 -7.17 -25.58
N GLY A 325 25.66 -6.68 -26.44
CA GLY A 325 25.72 -7.05 -27.87
C GLY A 325 24.74 -6.25 -28.74
N GLU A 326 24.19 -5.16 -28.28
CA GLU A 326 23.44 -4.24 -29.12
C GLU A 326 24.32 -3.61 -30.20
N THR A 327 23.71 -3.27 -31.31
CA THR A 327 24.37 -2.57 -32.39
C THR A 327 24.11 -1.08 -32.29
N PRO A 328 25.13 -0.21 -32.31
CA PRO A 328 24.94 1.24 -32.32
C PRO A 328 24.03 1.70 -33.44
N GLU A 329 23.02 2.47 -33.12
CA GLU A 329 22.05 2.99 -34.12
C GLU A 329 22.45 4.36 -34.67
N PHE A 330 23.26 5.11 -33.89
CA PHE A 330 23.63 6.48 -34.23
C PHE A 330 25.14 6.64 -34.33
N THR A 331 25.58 7.61 -35.17
CA THR A 331 26.99 7.95 -35.31
C THR A 331 27.30 9.23 -34.54
N LEU A 332 28.22 9.15 -33.57
CA LEU A 332 28.75 10.32 -32.87
C LEU A 332 30.10 10.70 -33.47
N SER A 333 30.23 11.95 -33.94
CA SER A 333 31.44 12.43 -34.59
C SER A 333 32.66 12.34 -33.70
N GLY A 334 33.71 11.66 -34.17
CA GLY A 334 34.97 11.47 -33.43
C GLY A 334 34.95 10.30 -32.43
N VAL A 335 33.89 9.52 -32.36
CA VAL A 335 33.77 8.34 -31.51
C VAL A 335 33.81 7.07 -32.38
N ASN A 336 34.62 6.10 -31.95
CA ASN A 336 34.60 4.75 -32.51
C ASN A 336 33.68 3.88 -31.62
N PRO A 337 32.52 3.41 -32.13
CA PRO A 337 31.57 2.64 -31.31
C PRO A 337 32.14 1.35 -30.70
N ALA A 338 33.20 0.79 -31.30
CA ALA A 338 33.84 -0.42 -30.74
C ALA A 338 34.52 -0.21 -29.39
N ASP A 339 34.78 1.05 -29.01
CA ASP A 339 35.36 1.40 -27.74
C ASP A 339 34.29 1.56 -26.61
N PHE A 340 33.02 1.44 -26.98
CA PHE A 340 31.85 1.64 -26.10
C PHE A 340 30.83 0.50 -26.28
N PRO A 341 31.13 -0.73 -25.86
CA PRO A 341 30.20 -1.85 -26.00
C PRO A 341 28.98 -1.65 -25.12
N SER A 342 27.79 -2.07 -25.57
CA SER A 342 26.53 -1.88 -24.83
C SER A 342 26.48 -2.54 -23.44
N ALA A 343 27.33 -3.54 -23.22
CA ALA A 343 27.49 -4.16 -21.89
C ALA A 343 28.09 -3.21 -20.85
N ASP A 344 28.81 -2.18 -21.27
CA ASP A 344 29.55 -1.26 -20.39
C ASP A 344 28.80 0.08 -20.20
N ILE A 345 27.58 0.21 -20.68
CA ILE A 345 26.73 1.41 -20.44
C ILE A 345 26.57 1.61 -18.92
N ASN A 346 26.84 2.84 -18.46
CA ASN A 346 26.88 3.16 -17.03
C ASN A 346 25.89 4.25 -16.63
N SER A 347 24.63 4.10 -17.03
CA SER A 347 23.55 5.00 -16.62
C SER A 347 23.07 4.63 -15.22
N THR A 348 22.86 5.63 -14.36
CA THR A 348 22.47 5.45 -12.94
C THR A 348 21.37 6.42 -12.54
N MET A 349 20.67 6.09 -11.45
CA MET A 349 19.61 6.90 -10.88
C MET A 349 19.72 6.95 -9.37
N ASP A 350 19.74 8.15 -8.82
CA ASP A 350 19.63 8.43 -7.39
C ASP A 350 18.19 8.85 -7.06
N GLN A 351 17.63 8.25 -6.02
CA GLN A 351 16.28 8.55 -5.55
C GLN A 351 16.28 8.85 -4.05
N GLN A 352 15.49 9.83 -3.66
CA GLN A 352 15.29 10.22 -2.27
C GLN A 352 13.81 10.50 -2.03
N ASP A 353 13.26 9.91 -0.98
CA ASP A 353 11.89 10.10 -0.54
C ASP A 353 11.86 10.33 0.98
N TYR A 354 11.20 11.39 1.42
CA TYR A 354 11.04 11.73 2.83
C TYR A 354 9.62 12.19 3.10
N TYR A 355 8.94 11.57 4.04
CA TYR A 355 7.60 12.01 4.43
C TYR A 355 7.44 12.15 5.95
N GLY A 356 6.54 13.03 6.34
CA GLY A 356 6.15 13.26 7.72
C GLY A 356 4.66 13.52 7.85
N VAL A 357 4.02 12.92 8.85
CA VAL A 357 2.60 13.07 9.17
C VAL A 357 2.45 13.35 10.65
N LEU A 358 1.97 14.54 10.98
CA LEU A 358 1.57 14.89 12.35
C LEU A 358 0.04 14.85 12.44
N ALA A 359 -0.51 14.02 13.31
CA ALA A 359 -1.95 13.86 13.42
C ALA A 359 -2.45 13.93 14.87
N LEU A 360 -3.61 14.56 15.03
CA LEU A 360 -4.37 14.60 16.27
C LEU A 360 -5.68 13.86 16.04
N ASN A 361 -5.89 12.79 16.81
CA ASN A 361 -7.07 11.96 16.77
C ASN A 361 -7.79 12.05 18.11
N GLY A 362 -9.12 12.12 18.11
CA GLY A 362 -9.83 12.18 19.37
C GLY A 362 -11.33 11.91 19.26
N ALA A 363 -11.95 11.80 20.44
CA ALA A 363 -13.39 11.67 20.59
C ALA A 363 -13.95 12.91 21.28
N LEU A 364 -15.07 13.44 20.77
CA LEU A 364 -15.86 14.51 21.35
C LEU A 364 -17.14 13.91 21.96
N GLY A 365 -17.07 13.60 23.24
CA GLY A 365 -18.13 12.86 23.93
C GLY A 365 -18.24 11.42 23.46
N THR A 366 -19.47 10.89 23.37
CA THR A 366 -19.74 9.50 22.97
C THR A 366 -20.09 9.32 21.51
N ASN A 367 -20.44 10.41 20.82
CA ASN A 367 -21.08 10.37 19.51
C ASN A 367 -20.23 10.91 18.37
N ALA A 368 -19.13 11.59 18.67
CA ALA A 368 -18.28 12.18 17.63
C ALA A 368 -16.83 11.78 17.78
N ASP A 369 -16.18 11.51 16.64
CA ASP A 369 -14.76 11.27 16.53
C ASP A 369 -14.17 12.21 15.48
N TYR A 370 -12.96 12.71 15.71
CA TYR A 370 -12.27 13.58 14.76
C TYR A 370 -10.83 13.13 14.53
N GLN A 371 -10.34 13.44 13.35
CA GLN A 371 -8.94 13.36 12.97
C GLN A 371 -8.55 14.62 12.23
N VAL A 372 -7.46 15.25 12.63
CA VAL A 372 -6.84 16.36 11.91
C VAL A 372 -5.38 15.99 11.69
N ALA A 373 -4.90 16.15 10.48
CA ALA A 373 -3.51 15.82 10.15
C ALA A 373 -2.88 16.91 9.27
N TYR A 374 -1.58 17.08 9.46
CA TYR A 374 -0.71 17.83 8.57
C TYR A 374 0.33 16.86 8.02
N THR A 375 0.50 16.86 6.70
CA THR A 375 1.46 16.01 6.00
C THR A 375 2.46 16.86 5.24
N MET A 376 3.68 16.37 5.13
CA MET A 376 4.73 16.93 4.28
C MET A 376 5.44 15.78 3.58
N HIS A 377 5.88 16.03 2.35
CA HIS A 377 6.61 15.06 1.55
C HIS A 377 7.64 15.77 0.68
N TYR A 378 8.77 15.15 0.50
CA TYR A 378 9.82 15.56 -0.44
C TYR A 378 10.30 14.33 -1.18
N ASN A 379 10.22 14.38 -2.50
CA ASN A 379 10.78 13.40 -3.41
C ASN A 379 11.82 14.08 -4.31
N ARG A 380 12.84 13.31 -4.69
CA ARG A 380 13.85 13.74 -5.65
C ARG A 380 14.35 12.53 -6.43
N GLU A 381 14.45 12.73 -7.74
CA GLU A 381 15.00 11.78 -8.68
C GLU A 381 16.07 12.44 -9.55
N ASP A 382 17.28 11.87 -9.57
CA ASP A 382 18.40 12.29 -10.41
C ASP A 382 18.81 11.14 -11.32
N PHE A 383 18.60 11.28 -12.62
CA PHE A 383 19.13 10.33 -13.59
C PHE A 383 20.39 10.86 -14.25
N TYR A 384 21.42 10.04 -14.29
CA TYR A 384 22.71 10.31 -14.89
C TYR A 384 22.93 9.35 -16.08
N PRO A 385 22.88 9.85 -17.34
CA PRO A 385 23.11 9.04 -18.53
C PRO A 385 24.58 8.69 -18.67
N ASP A 386 24.89 7.60 -19.38
CA ASP A 386 26.18 7.43 -20.01
C ASP A 386 26.26 8.35 -21.24
N PRO A 387 27.07 9.43 -21.19
CA PRO A 387 26.94 10.53 -22.16
C PRO A 387 27.36 10.14 -23.60
N ILE A 388 28.09 9.04 -23.78
CA ILE A 388 28.53 8.55 -25.11
C ILE A 388 27.66 7.39 -25.52
N SER A 389 27.55 6.38 -24.66
CA SER A 389 26.85 5.15 -24.98
C SER A 389 25.37 5.39 -25.25
N ASP A 390 24.67 6.16 -24.39
CA ASP A 390 23.26 6.48 -24.58
C ASP A 390 23.02 7.24 -25.89
N LEU A 391 23.96 8.12 -26.33
CA LEU A 391 23.84 8.78 -27.64
C LEU A 391 24.00 7.81 -28.80
N ILE A 392 24.97 6.91 -28.78
CA ILE A 392 25.22 6.02 -29.93
C ILE A 392 24.23 4.87 -30.03
N TYR A 393 23.67 4.40 -28.90
CA TYR A 393 22.68 3.32 -28.89
C TYR A 393 21.25 3.85 -28.98
N GLN A 394 20.95 4.99 -28.38
CA GLN A 394 19.59 5.46 -28.18
C GLN A 394 19.30 6.82 -28.81
N GLY A 395 20.35 7.54 -29.24
CA GLY A 395 20.22 8.86 -29.84
C GLY A 395 19.90 9.99 -28.86
N ILE A 396 19.82 9.70 -27.55
CA ILE A 396 19.55 10.66 -26.51
C ILE A 396 20.33 10.28 -25.24
N ALA A 397 20.99 11.27 -24.63
CA ALA A 397 21.59 11.14 -23.30
C ALA A 397 20.98 12.23 -22.38
N PRO A 398 19.87 11.94 -21.71
CA PRO A 398 19.15 12.89 -20.87
C PRO A 398 19.71 12.88 -19.45
N LYS A 399 20.21 14.00 -18.96
CA LYS A 399 20.40 14.22 -17.55
C LYS A 399 19.09 14.80 -16.99
N VAL A 400 18.47 14.08 -16.08
CA VAL A 400 17.19 14.45 -15.48
C VAL A 400 17.38 14.77 -14.03
N PHE A 401 16.77 15.85 -13.58
CA PHE A 401 16.58 16.21 -12.19
C PHE A 401 15.12 16.61 -12.03
N ASP A 402 14.40 15.83 -11.26
CA ASP A 402 13.02 16.12 -10.89
C ASP A 402 12.86 16.06 -9.37
N SER A 403 12.13 17.02 -8.80
CA SER A 403 11.80 17.01 -7.38
C SER A 403 10.41 17.56 -7.11
N ASP A 404 9.79 17.04 -6.07
CA ASP A 404 8.52 17.48 -5.52
C ASP A 404 8.66 17.82 -4.04
N PHE A 405 8.07 18.93 -3.64
CA PHE A 405 7.85 19.25 -2.25
C PHE A 405 6.38 19.55 -2.01
N SER A 406 5.74 18.77 -1.16
CA SER A 406 4.32 18.94 -0.88
C SER A 406 4.01 19.13 0.60
N ASN A 407 2.95 19.90 0.85
CA ASN A 407 2.35 20.11 2.15
C ASN A 407 0.85 19.95 2.06
N ALA A 408 0.25 19.22 3.01
CA ALA A 408 -1.19 19.12 3.02
C ALA A 408 -1.76 19.15 4.45
N ALA A 409 -2.92 19.78 4.58
CA ALA A 409 -3.75 19.74 5.77
C ALA A 409 -5.05 19.02 5.46
N GLN A 410 -5.48 18.12 6.33
CA GLN A 410 -6.72 17.36 6.18
C GLN A 410 -7.42 17.18 7.51
N GLY A 411 -8.74 17.03 7.46
CA GLY A 411 -9.54 16.79 8.65
C GLY A 411 -10.81 16.04 8.34
N ASN A 412 -11.16 15.16 9.26
CA ASN A 412 -12.37 14.34 9.21
C ASN A 412 -13.12 14.43 10.54
N LEU A 413 -14.45 14.53 10.45
CA LEU A 413 -15.35 14.45 11.59
C LEU A 413 -16.39 13.37 11.30
N THR A 414 -16.54 12.43 12.22
CA THR A 414 -17.59 11.41 12.19
C THR A 414 -18.55 11.69 13.34
N TYR A 415 -19.84 11.78 13.06
CA TYR A 415 -20.90 12.00 14.06
C TYR A 415 -21.97 10.92 13.96
N ARG A 416 -22.24 10.23 15.07
CA ARG A 416 -23.30 9.21 15.19
C ARG A 416 -24.58 9.87 15.64
N LEU A 417 -25.56 9.99 14.72
CA LEU A 417 -26.86 10.57 14.99
C LEU A 417 -27.88 9.45 15.21
N GLY A 418 -28.26 9.27 16.48
CA GLY A 418 -29.08 8.13 16.87
C GLY A 418 -28.37 6.79 16.66
N ASN A 419 -29.15 5.76 16.29
CA ASN A 419 -28.64 4.41 16.02
C ASN A 419 -28.50 4.12 14.52
N ASP A 420 -29.09 4.96 13.68
CA ASP A 420 -29.33 4.64 12.28
C ASP A 420 -28.45 5.46 11.31
N HIS A 421 -27.90 6.60 11.74
CA HIS A 421 -27.12 7.47 10.89
C HIS A 421 -25.67 7.64 11.40
N THR A 422 -24.72 7.51 10.49
CA THR A 422 -23.32 7.87 10.72
C THR A 422 -22.92 8.91 9.68
N LEU A 423 -22.97 10.16 10.10
CA LEU A 423 -22.55 11.31 9.29
C LEU A 423 -21.05 11.44 9.31
N ARG A 424 -20.43 11.65 8.16
CA ARG A 424 -19.01 11.93 8.05
C ARG A 424 -18.78 13.08 7.07
N GLY A 425 -17.91 14.00 7.46
CA GLY A 425 -17.52 15.12 6.62
C GLY A 425 -16.05 15.46 6.85
N GLY A 426 -15.44 16.06 5.85
CA GLY A 426 -14.03 16.40 5.94
C GLY A 426 -13.56 17.30 4.81
N PHE A 427 -12.29 17.67 4.90
CA PHE A 427 -11.60 18.51 3.93
C PHE A 427 -10.18 18.02 3.67
N TYR A 428 -9.67 18.42 2.52
CA TYR A 428 -8.28 18.29 2.13
C TYR A 428 -7.81 19.60 1.47
N PHE A 429 -6.63 20.06 1.82
CA PHE A 429 -5.95 21.17 1.20
C PHE A 429 -4.47 20.81 1.04
N GLY A 430 -3.97 20.80 -0.20
CA GLY A 430 -2.58 20.47 -0.52
C GLY A 430 -1.94 21.50 -1.43
N GLU A 431 -0.67 21.78 -1.17
CA GLU A 431 0.23 22.57 -2.01
C GLU A 431 1.37 21.65 -2.47
N TYR A 432 1.62 21.63 -3.79
CA TYR A 432 2.57 20.76 -4.46
C TYR A 432 3.50 21.60 -5.31
N GLY A 433 4.73 21.77 -4.87
CA GLY A 433 5.79 22.44 -5.61
C GLY A 433 6.59 21.43 -6.40
N VAL A 434 6.61 21.59 -7.73
CA VAL A 434 7.32 20.72 -8.66
C VAL A 434 8.46 21.49 -9.28
N GLU A 435 9.64 20.91 -9.30
CA GLU A 435 10.83 21.42 -9.95
C GLU A 435 11.44 20.35 -10.86
N ALA A 436 11.71 20.72 -12.11
CA ALA A 436 12.44 19.89 -13.06
C ALA A 436 13.56 20.73 -13.70
N ASP A 437 14.77 20.16 -13.81
CA ASP A 437 15.93 20.73 -14.49
C ASP A 437 16.54 19.65 -15.39
N ASN A 438 16.02 19.55 -16.61
CA ASN A 438 16.32 18.46 -17.53
C ASN A 438 17.19 18.95 -18.68
N THR A 439 18.35 18.33 -18.89
CA THR A 439 19.26 18.65 -20.00
C THR A 439 19.55 17.40 -20.81
N SER A 440 19.08 17.38 -22.07
CA SER A 440 19.24 16.24 -22.97
C SER A 440 20.26 16.55 -24.09
N GLN A 441 21.22 15.65 -24.29
CA GLN A 441 22.04 15.62 -25.50
C GLN A 441 21.31 14.79 -26.57
N VAL A 442 21.12 15.37 -27.74
CA VAL A 442 20.37 14.73 -28.85
C VAL A 442 20.97 15.07 -30.21
N PHE A 443 20.76 14.23 -31.19
CA PHE A 443 21.18 14.55 -32.58
C PHE A 443 20.08 15.31 -33.32
N PRO A 444 20.40 16.45 -33.98
CA PRO A 444 19.44 17.14 -34.82
C PRO A 444 19.12 16.32 -36.09
N ILE A 445 17.87 16.38 -36.55
CA ILE A 445 17.40 15.78 -37.80
C ILE A 445 17.11 16.91 -38.78
N LYS A 446 17.83 16.95 -39.90
CA LYS A 446 17.64 17.92 -40.99
C LYS A 446 17.31 17.23 -42.29
N GLY A 447 16.15 17.51 -42.89
CA GLY A 447 15.71 16.92 -44.13
C GLY A 447 15.61 15.39 -44.11
N GLY A 448 15.30 14.81 -42.96
CA GLY A 448 15.23 13.35 -42.74
C GLY A 448 16.58 12.68 -42.47
N THR A 449 17.68 13.46 -42.37
CA THR A 449 19.01 12.93 -42.04
C THR A 449 19.40 13.32 -40.65
N THR A 450 19.80 12.35 -39.84
CA THR A 450 20.36 12.55 -38.51
C THR A 450 21.79 13.07 -38.61
N LEU A 451 22.09 14.19 -37.95
CA LEU A 451 23.45 14.73 -37.88
C LEU A 451 24.29 13.97 -36.87
N THR A 452 25.61 14.02 -37.00
CA THR A 452 26.56 13.28 -36.16
C THR A 452 27.13 14.10 -34.98
N VAL A 453 26.77 15.38 -34.90
CA VAL A 453 27.17 16.27 -33.81
C VAL A 453 25.93 16.56 -32.96
N PRO A 454 25.90 16.16 -31.66
CA PRO A 454 24.76 16.39 -30.80
C PRO A 454 24.62 17.87 -30.43
N ILE A 455 23.42 18.23 -30.01
CA ILE A 455 23.10 19.51 -29.39
C ILE A 455 22.52 19.28 -28.02
N SER A 456 22.69 20.28 -27.13
CA SER A 456 22.07 20.28 -25.80
C SER A 456 20.72 20.99 -25.82
N ILE A 457 19.72 20.38 -25.23
CA ILE A 457 18.38 20.97 -25.04
C ILE A 457 18.06 20.95 -23.57
N THR A 458 17.72 22.11 -23.02
CA THR A 458 17.34 22.27 -21.61
C THR A 458 15.83 22.47 -21.49
N ALA A 459 15.24 21.88 -20.46
CA ALA A 459 13.83 22.00 -20.13
C ALA A 459 13.67 22.15 -18.63
N ASP A 460 13.27 23.35 -18.20
CA ASP A 460 13.12 23.69 -16.81
C ASP A 460 11.65 23.92 -16.46
N LEU A 461 11.23 23.43 -15.33
CA LEU A 461 9.91 23.64 -14.75
C LEU A 461 10.06 24.00 -13.28
N ASN A 462 9.36 25.05 -12.84
CA ASN A 462 9.15 25.33 -11.43
C ASN A 462 7.74 25.87 -11.25
N LYS A 463 6.87 25.07 -10.63
CA LYS A 463 5.44 25.39 -10.50
C LYS A 463 4.88 24.89 -9.17
N ILE A 464 3.93 25.68 -8.66
CA ILE A 464 3.10 25.33 -7.52
C ILE A 464 1.72 24.92 -8.04
N ASN A 465 1.23 23.78 -7.55
CA ASN A 465 -0.09 23.27 -7.78
C ASN A 465 -0.87 23.23 -6.47
N LEU A 466 -2.14 23.57 -6.51
CA LEU A 466 -3.01 23.58 -5.34
C LEU A 466 -4.16 22.59 -5.55
N ILE A 467 -4.43 21.78 -4.56
CA ILE A 467 -5.53 20.81 -4.56
C ILE A 467 -6.43 21.06 -3.35
N TYR A 468 -7.72 21.16 -3.60
CA TYR A 468 -8.74 21.36 -2.57
C TYR A 468 -9.82 20.32 -2.69
N GLY A 469 -10.34 19.84 -1.57
CA GLY A 469 -11.48 18.95 -1.53
C GLY A 469 -12.28 19.11 -0.25
N VAL A 470 -13.58 19.01 -0.40
CA VAL A 470 -14.52 18.90 0.74
C VAL A 470 -15.54 17.83 0.44
N TYR A 471 -15.92 17.07 1.46
CA TYR A 471 -16.91 16.02 1.29
C TYR A 471 -17.88 15.94 2.47
N ALA A 472 -19.05 15.36 2.21
CA ALA A 472 -20.01 14.95 3.22
C ALA A 472 -20.68 13.65 2.78
N GLN A 473 -20.92 12.74 3.72
CA GLN A 473 -21.60 11.47 3.49
C GLN A 473 -22.39 11.02 4.71
N ASP A 474 -23.40 10.19 4.48
CA ASP A 474 -24.13 9.48 5.52
C ASP A 474 -24.14 7.98 5.24
N THR A 475 -23.93 7.20 6.28
CA THR A 475 -24.20 5.76 6.27
C THR A 475 -25.49 5.55 7.06
N TRP A 476 -26.59 5.34 6.35
CA TRP A 476 -27.93 5.18 6.90
C TRP A 476 -28.30 3.69 7.00
N GLN A 477 -28.53 3.22 8.21
CA GLN A 477 -29.02 1.88 8.49
C GLN A 477 -30.56 1.86 8.33
N LEU A 478 -31.04 1.59 7.11
CA LEU A 478 -32.48 1.55 6.79
C LEU A 478 -33.22 0.42 7.50
N SER A 479 -32.54 -0.70 7.77
CA SER A 479 -33.04 -1.84 8.53
C SER A 479 -31.90 -2.68 9.04
N GLU A 480 -32.14 -3.70 9.87
CA GLU A 480 -31.12 -4.63 10.33
C GLU A 480 -30.35 -5.32 9.17
N LYS A 481 -30.93 -5.37 7.97
CA LYS A 481 -30.37 -6.06 6.81
C LYS A 481 -29.89 -5.14 5.70
N LEU A 482 -30.30 -3.87 5.68
CA LEU A 482 -30.00 -2.94 4.59
C LEU A 482 -29.44 -1.65 5.12
N SER A 483 -28.26 -1.30 4.68
CA SER A 483 -27.66 0.01 4.84
C SER A 483 -27.40 0.67 3.49
N VAL A 484 -27.46 2.01 3.45
CA VAL A 484 -27.11 2.82 2.30
C VAL A 484 -26.05 3.81 2.71
N ASN A 485 -24.93 3.84 2.02
CA ASN A 485 -23.97 4.92 2.12
C ASN A 485 -24.17 5.84 0.91
N PHE A 486 -24.36 7.11 1.15
CA PHE A 486 -24.47 8.11 0.09
C PHE A 486 -23.76 9.40 0.51
N GLY A 487 -23.20 10.08 -0.48
CA GLY A 487 -22.48 11.30 -0.22
C GLY A 487 -22.06 12.01 -1.49
N SER A 488 -21.31 13.06 -1.31
CA SER A 488 -20.72 13.78 -2.42
C SER A 488 -19.44 14.48 -1.99
N ARG A 489 -18.59 14.71 -2.99
CA ARG A 489 -17.32 15.42 -2.85
C ARG A 489 -17.23 16.52 -3.90
N TRP A 490 -16.64 17.62 -3.55
CA TRP A 490 -16.21 18.64 -4.49
C TRP A 490 -14.71 18.79 -4.42
N ASP A 491 -14.04 18.67 -5.58
CA ASP A 491 -12.60 18.74 -5.74
C ASP A 491 -12.24 19.82 -6.75
N ARG A 492 -11.08 20.44 -6.54
CA ARG A 492 -10.48 21.41 -7.46
C ARG A 492 -8.97 21.26 -7.47
N VAL A 493 -8.40 21.28 -8.66
CA VAL A 493 -6.96 21.41 -8.91
C VAL A 493 -6.69 22.73 -9.63
N SER A 494 -5.58 23.40 -9.29
CA SER A 494 -5.15 24.64 -9.89
C SER A 494 -3.62 24.73 -9.98
N GLY A 495 -3.09 24.99 -11.15
CA GLY A 495 -1.65 25.04 -11.44
C GLY A 495 -1.34 24.60 -12.85
N LEU A 496 -0.58 23.53 -13.00
CA LEU A 496 -0.31 22.89 -14.30
C LEU A 496 -1.59 22.36 -14.94
N VAL A 497 -2.47 21.81 -14.12
CA VAL A 497 -3.84 21.42 -14.49
C VAL A 497 -4.81 22.33 -13.78
N ASN A 498 -5.89 22.74 -14.48
CA ASN A 498 -6.94 23.57 -13.89
C ASN A 498 -8.31 22.93 -14.17
N ASP A 499 -8.84 22.25 -13.16
CA ASP A 499 -10.11 21.55 -13.27
C ASP A 499 -10.84 21.49 -11.92
N SER A 500 -12.13 21.15 -11.95
CA SER A 500 -12.94 20.94 -10.74
C SER A 500 -14.12 20.03 -11.00
N GLN A 501 -14.49 19.21 -10.02
CA GLN A 501 -15.59 18.29 -10.17
C GLN A 501 -16.43 18.16 -8.90
N PHE A 502 -17.72 17.94 -9.10
CA PHE A 502 -18.65 17.44 -8.10
C PHE A 502 -18.88 15.95 -8.33
N SER A 503 -18.60 15.14 -7.31
CA SER A 503 -18.49 13.69 -7.37
C SER A 503 -19.49 13.03 -6.42
N PRO A 504 -20.71 12.70 -6.86
CA PRO A 504 -21.68 11.96 -6.06
C PRO A 504 -21.32 10.46 -6.00
N THR A 505 -21.67 9.83 -4.87
CA THR A 505 -21.51 8.39 -4.65
C THR A 505 -22.72 7.83 -3.90
N ILE A 506 -23.11 6.60 -4.23
CA ILE A 506 -24.14 5.86 -3.51
C ILE A 506 -23.82 4.35 -3.53
N ASN A 507 -23.90 3.72 -2.37
CA ASN A 507 -23.73 2.29 -2.16
C ASN A 507 -24.87 1.71 -1.35
N PHE A 508 -25.32 0.52 -1.75
CA PHE A 508 -26.29 -0.29 -1.04
C PHE A 508 -25.58 -1.54 -0.52
N VAL A 509 -25.73 -1.82 0.77
CA VAL A 509 -25.20 -3.03 1.42
C VAL A 509 -26.36 -3.83 2.00
N TYR A 510 -26.59 -5.00 1.45
CA TYR A 510 -27.68 -5.89 1.85
C TYR A 510 -27.14 -7.18 2.49
N LYS A 511 -27.59 -7.46 3.72
CA LYS A 511 -27.25 -8.67 4.50
C LYS A 511 -28.47 -9.57 4.65
N PRO A 512 -28.80 -10.40 3.63
CA PRO A 512 -29.95 -11.31 3.71
C PRO A 512 -29.81 -12.29 4.87
N ARG A 513 -28.57 -12.71 5.18
CA ARG A 513 -28.17 -13.61 6.27
C ARG A 513 -26.94 -13.05 6.96
N ARG A 514 -26.58 -13.57 8.13
CA ARG A 514 -25.38 -13.17 8.88
C ARG A 514 -24.06 -13.54 8.17
N ASP A 515 -24.12 -14.57 7.34
CA ASP A 515 -22.98 -15.14 6.59
C ASP A 515 -22.86 -14.59 5.15
N THR A 516 -23.79 -13.75 4.71
CA THR A 516 -23.86 -13.27 3.33
C THR A 516 -24.06 -11.75 3.29
N THR A 517 -23.21 -11.07 2.55
CA THR A 517 -23.31 -9.64 2.29
C THR A 517 -23.28 -9.42 0.76
N ILE A 518 -24.18 -8.61 0.26
CA ILE A 518 -24.28 -8.21 -1.15
C ILE A 518 -24.16 -6.70 -1.18
N HIS A 519 -23.48 -6.14 -2.17
CA HIS A 519 -23.45 -4.70 -2.41
C HIS A 519 -23.73 -4.38 -3.86
N ALA A 520 -24.13 -3.14 -4.08
CA ALA A 520 -24.20 -2.51 -5.38
C ALA A 520 -24.01 -1.00 -5.23
N GLY A 521 -23.33 -0.37 -6.15
CA GLY A 521 -23.06 1.04 -6.04
C GLY A 521 -22.82 1.76 -7.36
N PHE A 522 -22.77 3.09 -7.25
CA PHE A 522 -22.41 4.01 -8.31
C PHE A 522 -21.58 5.16 -7.74
N ALA A 523 -20.50 5.51 -8.43
CA ALA A 523 -19.70 6.71 -8.14
C ALA A 523 -19.34 7.46 -9.42
N ARG A 524 -19.15 8.76 -9.27
CA ARG A 524 -18.38 9.58 -10.20
C ARG A 524 -17.10 9.98 -9.52
N ASN A 525 -15.94 9.63 -10.10
CA ASN A 525 -14.64 9.86 -9.52
C ASN A 525 -13.85 10.93 -10.29
N PHE A 526 -12.85 11.50 -9.62
CA PHE A 526 -11.99 12.55 -10.14
C PHE A 526 -10.54 12.24 -9.80
N GLN A 527 -9.69 12.20 -10.82
CA GLN A 527 -8.27 11.95 -10.68
C GLN A 527 -7.46 13.11 -11.22
N VAL A 528 -6.46 13.51 -10.45
CA VAL A 528 -5.48 14.52 -10.84
C VAL A 528 -4.27 13.79 -11.41
N PRO A 529 -3.71 14.22 -12.58
CA PRO A 529 -2.50 13.62 -13.11
C PRO A 529 -1.30 13.89 -12.20
N ASN A 530 -0.27 13.06 -12.32
CA ASN A 530 1.03 13.30 -11.73
C ASN A 530 1.62 14.61 -12.27
N PHE A 531 2.08 15.47 -11.36
CA PHE A 531 2.67 16.75 -11.73
C PHE A 531 4.15 16.64 -12.08
N GLN A 532 4.88 15.72 -11.48
CA GLN A 532 6.32 15.53 -11.64
C GLN A 532 6.68 15.16 -13.08
N GLY A 533 5.94 14.27 -13.70
CA GLY A 533 6.16 13.84 -15.08
C GLY A 533 5.80 14.90 -16.15
N ILE A 534 5.25 16.07 -15.78
CA ILE A 534 4.87 17.10 -16.75
C ILE A 534 6.09 17.91 -17.17
N SER A 535 6.86 17.38 -18.12
CA SER A 535 8.04 18.09 -18.65
C SER A 535 7.69 19.01 -19.82
N PRO A 536 8.05 20.31 -19.77
CA PRO A 536 7.83 21.25 -20.86
C PRO A 536 8.79 21.05 -22.04
N GLY A 537 9.90 20.32 -21.86
CA GLY A 537 11.00 20.21 -22.82
C GLY A 537 10.72 19.37 -24.05
N ILE A 538 9.67 18.58 -24.04
CA ILE A 538 9.30 17.67 -25.12
C ILE A 538 9.05 18.40 -26.44
N THR A 539 8.51 19.63 -26.41
CA THR A 539 8.36 20.45 -27.60
C THR A 539 9.69 20.92 -28.22
N ALA A 540 10.71 21.13 -27.38
CA ALA A 540 12.04 21.53 -27.80
C ALA A 540 12.81 20.38 -28.48
N LEU A 541 12.49 19.13 -28.16
CA LEU A 541 13.08 17.93 -28.78
C LEU A 541 12.58 17.65 -30.19
N LYS A 542 11.62 18.42 -30.72
CA LYS A 542 11.13 18.27 -32.10
C LYS A 542 12.25 18.38 -33.12
N ASN A 543 12.25 17.49 -34.12
CA ASN A 543 13.28 17.34 -35.15
C ASN A 543 14.67 16.95 -34.59
N THR A 544 14.67 16.20 -33.48
CA THR A 544 15.87 15.56 -32.95
C THR A 544 15.61 14.07 -32.76
N THR A 545 16.65 13.30 -32.41
CA THR A 545 16.54 11.88 -32.07
C THR A 545 15.75 11.62 -30.78
N GLY A 546 15.71 12.57 -29.86
CA GLY A 546 14.85 12.50 -28.66
C GLY A 546 13.41 12.98 -28.89
N GLY A 547 13.04 13.34 -30.12
CA GLY A 547 11.75 13.94 -30.44
C GLY A 547 10.86 13.08 -31.30
N VAL A 548 9.67 13.61 -31.61
CA VAL A 548 8.67 12.94 -32.44
C VAL A 548 8.97 13.07 -33.94
N GLY A 549 8.52 12.09 -34.70
CA GLY A 549 8.61 12.08 -36.14
C GLY A 549 7.84 13.22 -36.82
N PRO A 550 8.12 13.48 -38.10
CA PRO A 550 7.46 14.53 -38.86
C PRO A 550 5.95 14.30 -38.97
N GLY A 551 5.18 15.40 -38.84
CA GLY A 551 3.72 15.36 -39.01
C GLY A 551 2.93 14.98 -37.75
N ILE A 552 3.58 14.60 -36.67
CA ILE A 552 2.91 14.32 -35.38
C ILE A 552 2.59 15.65 -34.66
N PRO A 553 1.33 15.94 -34.35
CA PRO A 553 0.99 17.12 -33.57
C PRO A 553 1.49 16.93 -32.13
N LEU A 554 1.94 18.02 -31.51
CA LEU A 554 2.34 18.03 -30.08
C LEU A 554 1.26 18.72 -29.23
N SER A 555 0.86 18.06 -28.17
CA SER A 555 0.03 18.65 -27.12
C SER A 555 0.53 18.13 -25.77
N THR A 556 0.88 19.07 -24.89
CA THR A 556 1.34 18.81 -23.52
C THR A 556 0.31 19.24 -22.46
N LYS A 557 -0.85 19.76 -22.89
CA LYS A 557 -1.92 20.13 -21.97
C LYS A 557 -2.55 18.86 -21.43
N LEU A 558 -2.53 18.71 -20.10
CA LEU A 558 -3.22 17.62 -19.38
C LEU A 558 -4.55 18.12 -18.83
N ASP A 559 -5.54 17.25 -18.86
CA ASP A 559 -6.83 17.41 -18.18
C ASP A 559 -6.96 16.35 -17.08
N ALA A 560 -7.71 16.69 -16.01
CA ALA A 560 -8.02 15.72 -14.98
C ALA A 560 -8.95 14.62 -15.52
N GLU A 561 -8.76 13.40 -15.07
CA GLU A 561 -9.61 12.27 -15.45
C GLU A 561 -10.94 12.29 -14.68
N THR A 562 -11.98 11.89 -15.34
CA THR A 562 -13.29 11.63 -14.75
C THR A 562 -13.75 10.23 -15.13
N ASP A 563 -14.14 9.43 -14.16
CA ASP A 563 -14.78 8.16 -14.41
C ASP A 563 -16.20 8.09 -13.82
N TYR A 564 -16.99 7.16 -14.37
CA TYR A 564 -18.30 6.74 -13.87
C TYR A 564 -18.21 5.24 -13.63
N THR A 565 -18.24 4.84 -12.36
CA THR A 565 -18.07 3.44 -11.94
C THR A 565 -19.37 2.86 -11.40
N TRP A 566 -19.70 1.66 -11.84
CA TRP A 566 -20.73 0.78 -11.28
C TRP A 566 -20.08 -0.48 -10.76
N ASP A 567 -20.55 -0.96 -9.63
CA ASP A 567 -19.97 -2.09 -8.92
C ASP A 567 -21.07 -2.93 -8.29
N VAL A 568 -20.93 -4.25 -8.39
CA VAL A 568 -21.84 -5.23 -7.77
C VAL A 568 -21.03 -6.43 -7.31
N GLY A 569 -21.18 -6.80 -6.05
CA GLY A 569 -20.48 -7.96 -5.55
C GLY A 569 -21.15 -8.62 -4.35
N TYR A 570 -20.59 -9.72 -3.93
CA TYR A 570 -21.02 -10.42 -2.72
C TYR A 570 -19.86 -11.07 -1.99
N THR A 571 -20.03 -11.22 -0.67
CA THR A 571 -19.17 -12.01 0.20
C THR A 571 -20.02 -13.04 0.92
N HIS A 572 -19.59 -14.30 0.90
CA HIS A 572 -20.27 -15.40 1.57
C HIS A 572 -19.30 -16.22 2.41
N GLN A 573 -19.62 -16.33 3.70
CA GLN A 573 -18.90 -17.20 4.63
C GLN A 573 -19.53 -18.58 4.61
N LEU A 574 -18.95 -19.50 3.83
CA LEU A 574 -19.41 -20.87 3.68
C LEU A 574 -19.37 -21.66 5.00
N ASN A 575 -18.37 -21.38 5.82
CA ASN A 575 -18.22 -21.84 7.21
C ASN A 575 -17.25 -20.90 7.95
N PRO A 576 -17.01 -21.03 9.27
CA PRO A 576 -16.12 -20.12 10.01
C PRO A 576 -14.70 -19.99 9.48
N GLN A 577 -14.23 -20.97 8.71
CA GLN A 577 -12.88 -21.03 8.14
C GLN A 577 -12.80 -20.60 6.67
N LEU A 578 -13.92 -20.66 5.92
CA LEU A 578 -13.94 -20.51 4.47
C LEU A 578 -14.80 -19.34 4.05
N VAL A 579 -14.18 -18.34 3.43
CA VAL A 579 -14.83 -17.14 2.91
C VAL A 579 -14.60 -17.05 1.41
N LEU A 580 -15.65 -16.78 0.66
CA LEU A 580 -15.65 -16.49 -0.76
C LEU A 580 -16.13 -15.06 -0.98
N SER A 581 -15.40 -14.29 -1.80
CA SER A 581 -15.81 -12.95 -2.26
C SER A 581 -15.75 -12.90 -3.78
N GLN A 582 -16.72 -12.25 -4.37
CA GLN A 582 -16.79 -11.95 -5.80
C GLN A 582 -17.19 -10.51 -5.99
N ASP A 583 -16.53 -9.82 -6.92
CA ASP A 583 -16.81 -8.47 -7.32
C ASP A 583 -16.85 -8.33 -8.83
N SER A 584 -17.70 -7.44 -9.35
CA SER A 584 -17.85 -7.15 -10.77
C SER A 584 -18.03 -5.65 -10.94
N TYR A 585 -17.21 -5.07 -11.80
CA TYR A 585 -17.27 -3.65 -12.07
C TYR A 585 -17.42 -3.35 -13.55
N PHE A 586 -17.97 -2.16 -13.81
CA PHE A 586 -18.00 -1.53 -15.12
C PHE A 586 -17.69 -0.03 -14.97
N ARG A 587 -16.86 0.50 -15.86
CA ARG A 587 -16.35 1.87 -15.79
C ARG A 587 -16.36 2.54 -17.16
N ILE A 588 -16.63 3.86 -17.19
CA ILE A 588 -16.53 4.71 -18.36
C ILE A 588 -15.70 5.93 -18.02
N ASP A 589 -14.59 6.12 -18.74
CA ASP A 589 -13.60 7.14 -18.48
C ASP A 589 -13.61 8.25 -19.53
N ARG A 590 -13.30 9.45 -19.08
CA ARG A 590 -13.05 10.63 -19.92
C ARG A 590 -11.73 11.23 -19.50
N HIS A 591 -10.94 11.63 -20.51
CA HIS A 591 -9.58 12.12 -20.32
C HIS A 591 -8.73 11.10 -19.52
N TYR A 592 -8.89 9.81 -19.87
CA TYR A 592 -8.20 8.71 -19.22
C TYR A 592 -6.70 9.01 -19.16
N ILE A 593 -6.12 8.98 -17.96
CA ILE A 593 -4.71 9.25 -17.73
C ILE A 593 -3.94 7.94 -17.89
N ASP A 594 -2.90 8.00 -18.71
CA ASP A 594 -1.93 6.92 -18.90
C ASP A 594 -0.54 7.53 -18.89
N GLU A 595 0.47 6.72 -18.69
CA GLU A 595 1.85 7.16 -18.61
C GLU A 595 2.71 6.46 -19.65
N GLY A 596 3.69 7.18 -20.16
CA GLY A 596 4.69 6.68 -21.05
C GLY A 596 6.06 7.14 -20.59
N GLN A 597 7.10 6.41 -20.92
CA GLN A 597 8.46 6.77 -20.55
C GLN A 597 9.00 7.87 -21.46
N PHE A 598 9.74 8.80 -20.89
CA PHE A 598 10.51 9.80 -21.62
C PHE A 598 11.90 9.23 -21.97
N GLY A 599 12.07 8.80 -23.22
CA GLY A 599 13.32 8.18 -23.67
C GLY A 599 13.54 6.80 -23.04
N PHE A 600 14.77 6.51 -22.64
CA PHE A 600 15.16 5.29 -21.92
C PHE A 600 15.16 5.44 -20.40
N VAL A 601 14.80 6.62 -19.94
CA VAL A 601 14.76 6.97 -18.51
C VAL A 601 13.44 6.51 -17.96
N PRO A 602 13.37 5.93 -16.76
CA PRO A 602 12.10 5.67 -16.07
C PRO A 602 11.51 6.97 -15.51
N VAL A 603 11.51 8.04 -16.32
CA VAL A 603 10.75 9.25 -16.03
C VAL A 603 9.43 9.12 -16.75
N ASP A 604 8.38 9.00 -15.97
CA ASP A 604 7.04 8.86 -16.51
C ASP A 604 6.52 10.19 -17.03
N ALA A 605 5.89 10.12 -18.18
CA ALA A 605 5.32 11.28 -18.84
C ALA A 605 3.81 11.05 -19.03
N PRO A 606 2.97 11.62 -18.16
CA PRO A 606 1.54 11.41 -18.21
C PRO A 606 0.93 12.02 -19.47
N PHE A 607 -0.11 11.36 -20.00
CA PHE A 607 -0.87 11.83 -21.13
C PHE A 607 -2.35 11.43 -21.01
N ASN A 608 -3.23 12.04 -21.80
CA ASN A 608 -4.65 11.69 -21.80
C ASN A 608 -5.06 10.98 -23.09
N TYR A 609 -5.75 9.85 -22.94
CA TYR A 609 -6.69 9.39 -23.95
C TYR A 609 -8.01 10.16 -23.86
N VAL A 610 -8.72 10.28 -24.96
CA VAL A 610 -10.02 11.01 -25.00
C VAL A 610 -11.09 10.27 -24.22
N ARG A 611 -11.08 8.93 -24.30
CA ARG A 611 -12.09 8.06 -23.68
C ARG A 611 -11.49 6.70 -23.34
N GLY A 612 -12.02 6.11 -22.24
CA GLY A 612 -11.80 4.73 -21.87
C GLY A 612 -13.07 4.03 -21.43
N TYR A 613 -13.02 2.74 -21.34
CA TYR A 613 -13.96 1.93 -20.56
C TYR A 613 -13.28 0.70 -20.04
N GLY A 614 -13.71 0.27 -18.85
CA GLY A 614 -13.22 -0.91 -18.19
C GLY A 614 -14.32 -1.81 -17.66
N ALA A 615 -14.08 -3.11 -17.68
CA ALA A 615 -14.95 -4.08 -17.05
C ALA A 615 -14.15 -5.25 -16.49
N GLY A 616 -14.55 -5.76 -15.35
CA GLY A 616 -13.85 -6.90 -14.75
C GLY A 616 -14.69 -7.68 -13.76
N LEU A 617 -14.15 -8.86 -13.46
CA LEU A 617 -14.66 -9.80 -12.46
C LEU A 617 -13.50 -10.24 -11.58
N GLU A 618 -13.65 -10.09 -10.29
CA GLU A 618 -12.67 -10.41 -9.26
C GLU A 618 -13.23 -11.48 -8.33
N ASN A 619 -12.41 -12.46 -7.97
CA ASN A 619 -12.78 -13.52 -7.05
C ASN A 619 -11.69 -13.71 -6.02
N SER A 620 -12.06 -13.92 -4.76
CA SER A 620 -11.11 -14.34 -3.73
C SER A 620 -11.71 -15.46 -2.86
N LEU A 621 -10.86 -16.40 -2.50
CA LEU A 621 -11.17 -17.50 -1.60
C LEU A 621 -10.11 -17.56 -0.50
N THR A 622 -10.54 -17.54 0.75
CA THR A 622 -9.66 -17.65 1.92
C THR A 622 -10.12 -18.80 2.80
N TYR A 623 -9.19 -19.69 3.16
CA TYR A 623 -9.44 -20.81 4.06
C TYR A 623 -8.39 -20.86 5.17
N ASN A 624 -8.82 -20.67 6.42
CA ASN A 624 -7.95 -20.59 7.58
C ASN A 624 -8.26 -21.64 8.62
N LEU A 625 -7.27 -22.48 8.90
CA LEU A 625 -7.21 -23.41 10.04
C LEU A 625 -6.08 -22.99 10.99
N PRO A 626 -6.02 -23.51 12.22
CA PRO A 626 -4.97 -23.14 13.18
C PRO A 626 -3.53 -23.35 12.67
N ASN A 627 -3.34 -24.32 11.77
CA ASN A 627 -2.02 -24.70 11.22
C ASN A 627 -1.95 -24.65 9.70
N LEU A 628 -2.99 -24.21 9.01
CA LEU A 628 -3.03 -24.11 7.54
C LEU A 628 -3.79 -22.87 7.13
N ALA A 629 -3.16 -22.00 6.35
CA ALA A 629 -3.78 -20.89 5.67
C ALA A 629 -3.68 -21.08 4.17
N LEU A 630 -4.80 -20.93 3.45
CA LEU A 630 -4.86 -20.99 1.99
C LEU A 630 -5.54 -19.71 1.48
N ARG A 631 -5.01 -19.16 0.40
CA ARG A 631 -5.58 -18.03 -0.34
C ARG A 631 -5.54 -18.31 -1.82
N VAL A 632 -6.58 -17.88 -2.51
CA VAL A 632 -6.63 -17.86 -3.97
C VAL A 632 -7.34 -16.58 -4.38
N SER A 633 -6.73 -15.83 -5.28
CA SER A 633 -7.32 -14.66 -5.89
C SER A 633 -7.26 -14.80 -7.40
N GLN A 634 -8.26 -14.31 -8.12
CA GLN A 634 -8.32 -14.36 -9.56
C GLN A 634 -9.11 -13.16 -10.07
N PHE A 635 -8.67 -12.59 -11.19
CA PHE A 635 -9.45 -11.60 -11.91
C PHE A 635 -9.46 -11.86 -13.41
N VAL A 636 -10.51 -11.37 -14.04
CA VAL A 636 -10.61 -11.20 -15.50
C VAL A 636 -10.99 -9.75 -15.73
N ALA A 637 -10.15 -9.02 -16.45
CA ALA A 637 -10.34 -7.58 -16.67
C ALA A 637 -10.03 -7.20 -18.12
N ARG A 638 -10.71 -6.19 -18.61
CA ARG A 638 -10.46 -5.59 -19.91
C ARG A 638 -10.63 -4.09 -19.84
N GLU A 639 -9.54 -3.38 -20.08
CA GLU A 639 -9.49 -1.94 -20.16
C GLU A 639 -9.16 -1.53 -21.60
N GLU A 640 -9.97 -0.66 -22.19
CA GLU A 640 -9.82 -0.19 -23.56
C GLU A 640 -9.92 1.33 -23.64
N VAL A 641 -9.03 1.94 -24.42
CA VAL A 641 -8.94 3.38 -24.59
C VAL A 641 -8.97 3.77 -26.06
N ARG A 642 -9.36 5.01 -26.36
CA ARG A 642 -9.43 5.54 -27.73
C ARG A 642 -9.12 7.03 -27.78
N GLY A 643 -8.44 7.42 -28.90
CA GLY A 643 -8.08 8.80 -29.19
C GLY A 643 -7.03 9.32 -28.24
N VAL A 644 -5.97 9.94 -28.72
CA VAL A 644 -4.92 10.55 -27.89
C VAL A 644 -5.12 12.06 -27.92
N ALA A 645 -5.43 12.64 -26.74
CA ALA A 645 -5.66 14.08 -26.63
C ALA A 645 -4.35 14.84 -26.39
N THR A 646 -3.47 14.28 -25.58
CA THR A 646 -2.19 14.91 -25.16
C THR A 646 -1.05 13.92 -25.30
N GLY A 647 0.19 14.33 -25.09
CA GLY A 647 1.34 13.43 -25.08
C GLY A 647 1.60 12.67 -26.38
N GLN A 648 1.30 13.24 -27.55
CA GLN A 648 1.50 12.57 -28.85
C GLN A 648 2.94 12.14 -29.12
N TYR A 649 3.90 12.65 -28.38
CA TYR A 649 5.30 12.22 -28.41
C TYR A 649 5.51 10.77 -27.95
N ASN A 650 4.61 10.21 -27.16
CA ASN A 650 4.63 8.79 -26.79
C ASN A 650 4.24 7.87 -27.95
N PHE A 651 3.79 8.42 -29.09
CA PHE A 651 3.29 7.68 -30.26
C PHE A 651 4.13 8.02 -31.51
N PRO A 652 5.39 7.60 -31.63
CA PRO A 652 6.29 8.01 -32.71
C PRO A 652 5.74 7.79 -34.13
N PRO A 653 5.01 6.69 -34.46
CA PRO A 653 4.41 6.55 -35.78
C PRO A 653 3.08 7.28 -35.90
N LEU A 654 2.96 8.26 -36.80
CA LEU A 654 1.68 8.93 -37.09
C LEU A 654 0.53 7.94 -37.41
N ALA A 655 0.86 6.83 -38.07
CA ALA A 655 -0.08 5.76 -38.40
C ALA A 655 -0.70 5.13 -37.11
N GLN A 656 0.05 5.06 -36.00
CA GLN A 656 -0.44 4.55 -34.73
C GLN A 656 -1.45 5.51 -34.12
N LEU A 657 -1.16 6.80 -34.09
CA LEU A 657 -2.12 7.83 -33.63
C LEU A 657 -3.41 7.77 -34.44
N GLN A 658 -3.31 7.71 -35.79
CA GLN A 658 -4.48 7.62 -36.67
C GLN A 658 -5.30 6.34 -36.45
N TYR A 659 -4.65 5.24 -36.07
CA TYR A 659 -5.33 4.00 -35.73
C TYR A 659 -6.08 4.12 -34.42
N ILE A 660 -5.43 4.60 -33.35
CA ILE A 660 -6.00 4.77 -32.03
C ILE A 660 -7.15 5.79 -32.00
N ASP A 661 -7.07 6.80 -32.87
CA ASP A 661 -8.13 7.79 -33.03
C ASP A 661 -9.45 7.18 -33.53
N ARG A 662 -9.38 6.08 -34.30
CA ARG A 662 -10.54 5.40 -34.90
C ARG A 662 -10.97 4.13 -34.20
N HIS A 663 -10.07 3.51 -33.40
CA HIS A 663 -10.27 2.20 -32.78
C HIS A 663 -9.99 2.25 -31.28
N TYR A 664 -10.77 1.52 -30.51
CA TYR A 664 -10.39 1.18 -29.16
C TYR A 664 -9.20 0.22 -29.17
N ILE A 665 -8.25 0.44 -28.30
CA ILE A 665 -7.09 -0.43 -28.06
C ILE A 665 -7.09 -0.88 -26.60
N VAL A 666 -6.61 -2.09 -26.34
CA VAL A 666 -6.39 -2.57 -24.97
C VAL A 666 -5.14 -1.89 -24.43
N LEU A 667 -5.18 -1.51 -23.14
CA LEU A 667 -4.00 -0.97 -22.46
C LEU A 667 -2.87 -2.01 -22.41
N ASP A 668 -1.65 -1.55 -22.41
CA ASP A 668 -0.45 -2.39 -22.48
C ASP A 668 -0.13 -3.10 -21.17
N HIS A 669 -0.41 -2.48 -20.04
CA HIS A 669 -0.13 -2.96 -18.69
C HIS A 669 -1.27 -3.76 -18.04
N THR A 670 -2.38 -4.01 -18.75
CA THR A 670 -3.51 -4.77 -18.22
C THR A 670 -3.53 -6.21 -18.77
N PRO A 671 -3.21 -7.22 -17.96
CA PRO A 671 -3.42 -8.60 -18.37
C PRO A 671 -4.92 -8.94 -18.34
N LEU A 672 -5.39 -9.69 -19.35
CA LEU A 672 -6.79 -10.13 -19.41
C LEU A 672 -7.18 -11.01 -18.23
N VAL A 673 -6.26 -11.85 -17.77
CA VAL A 673 -6.46 -12.77 -16.62
C VAL A 673 -5.23 -12.72 -15.74
N GLY A 674 -5.46 -12.48 -14.45
CA GLY A 674 -4.46 -12.65 -13.40
C GLY A 674 -4.97 -13.58 -12.30
N ALA A 675 -4.06 -14.26 -11.63
CA ALA A 675 -4.38 -15.10 -10.49
C ALA A 675 -3.18 -15.18 -9.52
N SER A 676 -3.49 -15.30 -8.24
CA SER A 676 -2.52 -15.63 -7.19
C SER A 676 -3.05 -16.75 -6.31
N ALA A 677 -2.13 -17.57 -5.79
CA ALA A 677 -2.45 -18.62 -4.82
C ALA A 677 -1.36 -18.67 -3.76
N GLY A 678 -1.74 -18.75 -2.49
CA GLY A 678 -0.81 -18.86 -1.37
C GLY A 678 -1.21 -19.95 -0.40
N ALA A 679 -0.22 -20.63 0.18
CA ALA A 679 -0.40 -21.64 1.21
C ALA A 679 0.68 -21.49 2.29
N ALA A 680 0.28 -21.54 3.55
CA ALA A 680 1.21 -21.63 4.69
C ALA A 680 0.78 -22.77 5.61
N TYR A 681 1.70 -23.68 5.91
CA TYR A 681 1.48 -24.83 6.78
C TYR A 681 2.49 -24.84 7.94
N ARG A 682 1.99 -24.90 9.16
CA ARG A 682 2.80 -25.00 10.39
C ARG A 682 2.78 -26.41 10.92
N TRP A 683 3.97 -26.96 11.13
CA TRP A 683 4.17 -28.29 11.73
C TRP A 683 5.22 -28.20 12.82
N LYS A 684 4.78 -28.23 14.08
CA LYS A 684 5.64 -28.04 15.25
C LYS A 684 6.38 -26.68 15.17
N THR A 685 7.71 -26.70 15.10
CA THR A 685 8.60 -25.54 14.98
C THR A 685 8.92 -25.19 13.53
N TYR A 686 8.33 -25.89 12.56
CA TYR A 686 8.53 -25.63 11.13
C TYR A 686 7.33 -24.88 10.53
N GLN A 687 7.63 -23.97 9.62
CA GLN A 687 6.64 -23.36 8.74
C GLN A 687 7.06 -23.55 7.29
N PHE A 688 6.14 -24.05 6.48
CA PHE A 688 6.32 -24.19 5.03
C PHE A 688 5.37 -23.22 4.35
N THR A 689 5.88 -22.45 3.41
CA THR A 689 5.08 -21.49 2.66
C THR A 689 5.25 -21.72 1.18
N PHE A 690 4.24 -21.35 0.44
CA PHE A 690 4.19 -21.41 -1.01
C PHE A 690 3.34 -20.25 -1.51
N ASP A 691 3.76 -19.60 -2.57
CA ASP A 691 2.91 -18.74 -3.39
C ASP A 691 3.12 -18.99 -4.88
N GLY A 692 2.11 -18.64 -5.66
CA GLY A 692 2.14 -18.72 -7.11
C GLY A 692 1.42 -17.52 -7.71
N LEU A 693 2.01 -16.94 -8.73
CA LEU A 693 1.48 -15.83 -9.51
C LEU A 693 1.29 -16.28 -10.95
N PHE A 694 0.18 -15.88 -11.56
CA PHE A 694 -0.13 -16.11 -12.96
C PHE A 694 -0.66 -14.83 -13.60
N SER A 695 -0.15 -14.52 -14.80
CA SER A 695 -0.67 -13.48 -15.68
C SER A 695 -0.82 -14.04 -17.10
N SER A 696 -1.91 -13.69 -17.78
CA SER A 696 -2.10 -14.01 -19.19
C SER A 696 -1.11 -13.31 -20.13
N GLY A 697 -0.25 -12.47 -19.58
CA GLY A 697 0.70 -11.61 -20.27
C GLY A 697 0.11 -10.24 -20.58
N LEU A 698 0.98 -9.26 -20.70
CA LEU A 698 0.67 -7.87 -21.05
C LEU A 698 0.42 -7.71 -22.55
N ARG A 699 0.35 -6.48 -23.03
CA ARG A 699 0.19 -6.13 -24.42
C ARG A 699 1.41 -5.34 -24.91
N GLY A 700 1.68 -5.38 -26.23
CA GLY A 700 2.76 -4.62 -26.84
C GLY A 700 2.62 -4.50 -28.34
N GLY A 701 3.65 -3.97 -29.00
CA GLY A 701 3.68 -3.72 -30.41
C GLY A 701 2.76 -2.58 -30.87
N PHE A 702 2.52 -2.48 -32.16
CA PHE A 702 1.71 -1.41 -32.76
C PHE A 702 0.30 -1.36 -32.16
N ALA A 703 -0.03 -0.25 -31.50
CA ALA A 703 -1.32 0.00 -30.83
C ALA A 703 -1.71 -1.14 -29.86
N ASN A 704 -0.74 -1.69 -29.12
CA ASN A 704 -0.91 -2.75 -28.12
C ASN A 704 -1.65 -4.01 -28.62
N ARG A 705 -1.53 -4.30 -29.94
CA ARG A 705 -2.27 -5.40 -30.58
C ARG A 705 -1.65 -6.77 -30.33
N THR A 706 -0.38 -6.82 -29.95
CA THR A 706 0.32 -8.09 -29.72
C THR A 706 0.12 -8.57 -28.30
N GLN A 707 -0.39 -9.79 -28.15
CA GLN A 707 -0.46 -10.46 -26.86
C GLN A 707 0.92 -11.01 -26.50
N LEU A 708 1.44 -10.62 -25.35
CA LEU A 708 2.73 -11.11 -24.83
C LEU A 708 2.59 -12.51 -24.23
N PRO A 709 3.69 -13.22 -24.01
CA PRO A 709 3.68 -14.53 -23.38
C PRO A 709 3.06 -14.51 -21.97
N LYS A 710 2.48 -15.64 -21.57
CA LYS A 710 1.99 -15.84 -20.21
C LYS A 710 3.16 -15.83 -19.23
N VAL A 711 2.99 -15.11 -18.13
CA VAL A 711 3.91 -15.07 -16.99
C VAL A 711 3.36 -15.97 -15.88
N TRP A 712 4.20 -16.81 -15.28
CA TRP A 712 3.88 -17.49 -14.04
C TRP A 712 5.15 -17.76 -13.24
N GLN A 713 5.04 -17.58 -11.96
CA GLN A 713 6.13 -17.74 -11.02
C GLN A 713 5.61 -18.46 -9.77
N PHE A 714 6.40 -19.39 -9.26
CA PHE A 714 6.12 -20.10 -8.02
C PHE A 714 7.29 -19.93 -7.07
N ASN A 715 6.99 -19.57 -5.83
CA ASN A 715 7.96 -19.36 -4.77
C ASN A 715 7.63 -20.28 -3.60
N MET A 716 8.64 -20.66 -2.82
CA MET A 716 8.46 -21.45 -1.60
C MET A 716 9.48 -21.09 -0.53
N SER A 717 9.13 -21.37 0.71
CA SER A 717 10.11 -21.32 1.80
C SER A 717 9.87 -22.38 2.86
N ALA A 718 10.93 -22.64 3.62
CA ALA A 718 10.88 -23.44 4.83
C ALA A 718 11.55 -22.67 5.95
N ALA A 719 10.82 -22.39 7.02
CA ALA A 719 11.34 -21.74 8.22
C ALA A 719 11.35 -22.70 9.40
N LYS A 720 12.31 -22.52 10.29
CA LYS A 720 12.43 -23.26 11.55
C LYS A 720 12.70 -22.31 12.70
N THR A 721 11.83 -22.35 13.70
CA THR A 721 12.05 -21.62 14.96
C THR A 721 12.79 -22.50 15.96
N LEU A 722 13.84 -21.97 16.56
CA LEU A 722 14.70 -22.60 17.56
C LEU A 722 14.63 -21.79 18.86
N ASP A 723 14.43 -22.49 19.98
CA ASP A 723 14.55 -21.89 21.31
C ASP A 723 16.00 -21.95 21.77
N VAL A 724 16.68 -20.79 21.80
CA VAL A 724 18.08 -20.70 22.21
C VAL A 724 18.16 -20.10 23.63
N PRO A 725 18.68 -20.83 24.64
CA PRO A 725 18.79 -20.30 25.99
C PRO A 725 19.57 -18.98 26.03
N GLY A 726 18.96 -17.94 26.59
CA GLY A 726 19.55 -16.61 26.72
C GLY A 726 19.38 -15.69 25.52
N LEU A 727 18.96 -16.21 24.35
CA LEU A 727 18.69 -15.41 23.17
C LEU A 727 17.20 -15.42 22.76
N GLY A 728 16.38 -16.38 23.27
CA GLY A 728 14.97 -16.49 22.91
C GLY A 728 14.71 -17.28 21.63
N HIS A 729 13.64 -16.92 20.90
CA HIS A 729 13.22 -17.60 19.68
C HIS A 729 13.99 -17.06 18.47
N ILE A 730 14.86 -17.85 17.88
CA ILE A 730 15.56 -17.54 16.63
C ILE A 730 14.87 -18.25 15.49
N GLU A 731 14.54 -17.52 14.41
CA GLU A 731 14.01 -18.13 13.19
C GLU A 731 15.08 -18.13 12.09
N ASN A 732 15.25 -19.28 11.44
CA ASN A 732 15.98 -19.40 10.18
C ASN A 732 15.04 -19.83 9.08
N ARG A 733 15.06 -19.13 7.94
CA ARG A 733 14.18 -19.34 6.80
C ARG A 733 14.98 -19.43 5.50
N ILE A 734 14.80 -20.51 4.76
CA ILE A 734 15.33 -20.68 3.41
C ILE A 734 14.23 -20.36 2.42
N VAL A 735 14.51 -19.50 1.45
CA VAL A 735 13.57 -18.98 0.44
C VAL A 735 14.05 -19.37 -0.95
N LEU A 736 13.13 -19.87 -1.78
CA LEU A 736 13.35 -20.13 -3.19
C LEU A 736 12.33 -19.32 -4.00
N LEU A 737 12.80 -18.41 -4.83
CA LEU A 737 11.97 -17.68 -5.79
C LEU A 737 12.07 -18.32 -7.16
N ASN A 738 10.99 -18.30 -7.93
CA ASN A 738 10.87 -18.88 -9.26
C ASN A 738 11.40 -20.32 -9.32
N VAL A 739 10.85 -21.20 -8.50
CA VAL A 739 11.30 -22.59 -8.25
C VAL A 739 11.46 -23.41 -9.52
N PHE A 740 10.69 -23.11 -10.58
CA PHE A 740 10.74 -23.81 -11.86
C PHE A 740 11.70 -23.17 -12.85
N ASP A 741 12.45 -22.16 -12.45
CA ASP A 741 13.42 -21.40 -13.26
C ASP A 741 12.83 -20.96 -14.62
N ARG A 742 11.58 -20.49 -14.59
CA ARG A 742 10.91 -20.07 -15.82
C ARG A 742 11.39 -18.70 -16.25
N ILE A 743 11.76 -18.57 -17.51
CA ILE A 743 12.01 -17.28 -18.13
C ILE A 743 10.64 -16.59 -18.37
N ASN A 744 10.40 -15.52 -17.65
CA ASN A 744 9.19 -14.71 -17.72
C ASN A 744 9.51 -13.39 -18.41
N LEU A 745 9.20 -13.28 -19.71
CA LEU A 745 9.20 -12.00 -20.40
C LEU A 745 8.00 -11.20 -19.91
N ILE A 746 8.25 -10.13 -19.17
CA ILE A 746 7.21 -9.21 -18.69
C ILE A 746 6.85 -8.28 -19.83
N ARG A 747 7.87 -7.67 -20.49
CA ARG A 747 7.68 -6.77 -21.61
C ARG A 747 8.84 -6.83 -22.61
N PRO A 748 8.59 -6.81 -23.93
CA PRO A 748 9.62 -6.56 -24.93
C PRO A 748 9.85 -5.05 -25.06
N SER A 749 10.93 -4.63 -25.70
CA SER A 749 11.23 -3.24 -26.05
C SER A 749 10.30 -2.64 -27.11
N THR A 750 9.01 -2.99 -27.11
CA THR A 750 8.01 -2.55 -28.09
C THR A 750 6.69 -2.27 -27.42
N GLY A 751 6.05 -1.17 -27.81
CA GLY A 751 4.78 -0.73 -27.25
C GLY A 751 4.72 0.79 -27.19
N ILE A 752 3.65 1.31 -26.60
CA ILE A 752 3.48 2.75 -26.41
C ILE A 752 4.39 3.17 -25.25
N GLY A 753 5.34 4.10 -25.51
CA GLY A 753 6.24 4.63 -24.50
C GLY A 753 7.21 3.62 -23.87
N VAL A 754 7.44 2.45 -24.48
CA VAL A 754 8.33 1.41 -23.93
C VAL A 754 9.58 1.27 -24.79
N PHE A 755 10.74 1.39 -24.15
CA PHE A 755 12.02 1.42 -24.84
C PHE A 755 12.96 0.25 -24.46
N GLN A 756 12.75 -0.41 -23.32
CA GLN A 756 13.60 -1.51 -22.86
C GLN A 756 12.80 -2.79 -22.58
N SER A 757 13.41 -3.96 -22.81
CA SER A 757 12.82 -5.23 -22.42
C SER A 757 12.96 -5.46 -20.89
N ALA A 758 11.98 -6.15 -20.31
CA ALA A 758 12.00 -6.53 -18.89
C ALA A 758 11.65 -8.00 -18.70
N TYR A 759 12.45 -8.68 -17.88
CA TYR A 759 12.28 -10.08 -17.51
C TYR A 759 12.11 -10.24 -16.01
N GLY A 760 11.26 -11.17 -15.61
CA GLY A 760 11.16 -11.61 -14.22
C GLY A 760 12.45 -12.32 -13.77
N PRO A 761 12.70 -12.42 -12.45
CA PRO A 761 13.91 -13.03 -11.91
C PRO A 761 13.99 -14.52 -12.27
N ALA A 762 15.19 -15.01 -12.59
CA ALA A 762 15.50 -16.43 -12.65
C ALA A 762 15.42 -17.06 -11.25
N ILE A 763 15.55 -18.40 -11.15
CA ILE A 763 15.58 -19.07 -9.84
C ILE A 763 16.60 -18.42 -8.90
N THR A 764 16.17 -18.12 -7.69
CA THR A 764 16.99 -17.44 -6.69
C THR A 764 16.79 -18.06 -5.32
N VAL A 765 17.89 -18.23 -4.60
CA VAL A 765 17.92 -18.79 -3.25
C VAL A 765 18.41 -17.74 -2.26
N TYR A 766 17.63 -17.55 -1.20
CA TYR A 766 17.97 -16.67 -0.08
C TYR A 766 17.89 -17.41 1.25
N ASP A 767 18.56 -16.90 2.24
CA ASP A 767 18.48 -17.31 3.64
C ASP A 767 18.18 -16.08 4.51
N ALA A 768 17.33 -16.27 5.51
CA ALA A 768 17.00 -15.23 6.48
C ALA A 768 17.22 -15.76 7.90
N LEU A 769 17.89 -14.99 8.73
CA LEU A 769 18.08 -15.24 10.14
C LEU A 769 17.52 -14.10 10.97
N THR A 770 16.46 -14.38 11.75
CA THR A 770 15.84 -13.42 12.66
C THR A 770 16.22 -13.74 14.11
N ILE A 771 16.73 -12.73 14.81
CA ILE A 771 17.23 -12.84 16.19
C ILE A 771 16.47 -11.80 17.04
N PRO A 772 15.85 -12.20 18.17
CA PRO A 772 15.23 -11.27 19.08
C PRO A 772 16.28 -10.38 19.76
N LEU A 773 15.95 -9.10 19.91
CA LEU A 773 16.76 -8.13 20.64
C LEU A 773 16.15 -7.89 22.05
N PRO A 774 16.96 -7.53 23.04
CA PRO A 774 16.43 -7.14 24.35
C PRO A 774 15.51 -5.92 24.22
N PRO A 775 14.50 -5.77 25.07
CA PRO A 775 13.68 -4.55 25.12
C PRO A 775 14.58 -3.34 25.46
N LEU A 776 14.34 -2.22 24.78
CA LEU A 776 15.01 -0.93 25.03
C LEU A 776 14.51 -0.27 26.33
#